data_28dfc9afceef1e5c29d9177aacb3f9d2
#
_entry.id   28dfc9afceef1e5c29d9177aacb3f9d2
#
_cell.length_a   1.000
_cell.length_b   1.000
_cell.length_c   1.000
_cell.angle_alpha   90.00
_cell.angle_beta   90.00
_cell.angle_gamma   90.00
#
_symmetry.space_group_name_H-M   'P 1'
#
loop_
_entity.id
_entity.type
_entity.pdbx_description
1 polymer ?
#
loop_
_entity_poly.entity_id
_entity_poly.type
_entity_poly.pdbx_seq_one_letter_code
_entity_poly.pdbx_strand_id
1 'polypeptide(L)'
;MRRQIKFQLFVLLLSFSLCAQNQYYLSSSTGNDNNDGSQAQPWKTLSKISNTSLGPGDTVYFKKGDTFRGHFVVDGSGTEENLITFTSYGSGNQPIISGSDHDDGGGDYREAILVTNHDNMVFDGLEIQNHRTIPRSDVGDLVSFGIRVEVISSNVNLNNFSFRNMTFKNVYALFGINTSDYTDINIYQQAFNAFEVSGLTFFSSDGGIINNVIVEDSYFTDLQRIGVHVKNAAAKTSDKRNTNFVFRNNEFFQIGGTCVLPVRTENCLIENNIFNQPGAKTNDKMIGRGSAVWNWFSINTIVQYNQVINAKGIMDSHGIHVDHSNVDTFIQYNYMQDCEGGFVEILGGNQRAVYRFNISVNDGWRHQDNYNLLRWPNSDHTIWLNNKVWGSEEDHPSHDSYIYNNTVVINKSGNEAFDTAIDIKGKNTRIFNNIFYANNGSGIGNQQGNYNDPNLLMTNNLFHGNISNHFRNLDSNRVDINSDFSNEEIGYQNEFQINLSSQSINAGTAYAGDYAHPAIPVNASDIFANVEEYPTVDFFSNSLSGDSTPNIGASNAKSREIKLLNKTKPTINKVYIQNHMISEKVILYGVNKSYTYALVDILGRTKQSGFLEANKEEIILDESLISGIYVLKLSDQTNTITSKIVVNKSSFSPDY
;
A
#
# COMPACT_ATOMS: atom_id res chain seq x y z
N MET A 1 -10.97 83.56 -8.08
CA MET A 1 -10.86 82.59 -6.98
C MET A 1 -10.43 81.25 -7.56
N ARG A 2 -9.14 80.90 -7.47
CA ARG A 2 -8.62 79.57 -7.87
C ARG A 2 -8.50 78.70 -6.62
N ARG A 3 -9.31 77.61 -6.55
CA ARG A 3 -9.19 76.61 -5.52
C ARG A 3 -8.06 75.63 -5.91
N GLN A 4 -7.01 75.57 -5.15
CA GLN A 4 -5.98 74.54 -5.22
C GLN A 4 -6.50 73.26 -4.50
N ILE A 5 -6.61 72.16 -5.22
CA ILE A 5 -6.89 70.83 -4.66
C ILE A 5 -5.56 70.24 -4.32
N LYS A 6 -5.26 70.02 -3.01
CA LYS A 6 -4.11 69.27 -2.54
C LYS A 6 -4.44 67.79 -2.62
N PHE A 7 -3.75 67.10 -3.52
CA PHE A 7 -3.76 65.63 -3.60
C PHE A 7 -2.81 65.06 -2.53
N GLN A 8 -3.35 64.48 -1.47
CA GLN A 8 -2.52 63.72 -0.52
C GLN A 8 -2.39 62.28 -1.04
N LEU A 9 -1.20 61.93 -1.51
CA LEU A 9 -0.81 60.58 -1.87
C LEU A 9 -0.62 59.75 -0.59
N PHE A 10 -1.55 58.86 -0.24
CA PHE A 10 -1.42 57.92 0.84
C PHE A 10 -0.66 56.70 0.29
N VAL A 11 0.65 56.63 0.55
CA VAL A 11 1.49 55.47 0.24
C VAL A 11 1.24 54.44 1.32
N LEU A 12 0.45 53.42 1.01
CA LEU A 12 0.29 52.24 1.87
C LEU A 12 1.57 51.41 1.75
N LEU A 13 2.47 51.53 2.68
CA LEU A 13 3.62 50.63 2.86
C LEU A 13 3.08 49.29 3.36
N LEU A 14 2.82 48.35 2.45
CA LEU A 14 2.70 46.94 2.75
C LEU A 14 4.11 46.47 3.17
N SER A 15 4.35 46.40 4.47
CA SER A 15 5.50 45.68 5.01
C SER A 15 5.31 44.18 4.75
N PHE A 16 5.84 43.68 3.65
CA PHE A 16 6.11 42.25 3.52
C PHE A 16 7.23 41.93 4.54
N SER A 17 6.87 41.33 5.64
CA SER A 17 7.84 40.65 6.48
C SER A 17 8.44 39.50 5.64
N LEU A 18 9.57 39.74 4.98
CA LEU A 18 10.41 38.65 4.48
C LEU A 18 10.91 37.90 5.74
N CYS A 19 10.22 36.83 6.13
CA CYS A 19 10.80 35.83 7.01
C CYS A 19 12.05 35.30 6.30
N ALA A 20 13.21 35.53 6.85
CA ALA A 20 14.44 34.93 6.35
C ALA A 20 14.31 33.43 6.54
N GLN A 21 14.28 32.67 5.45
CA GLN A 21 14.27 31.20 5.47
C GLN A 21 15.71 30.77 5.85
N ASN A 22 15.84 30.03 6.94
CA ASN A 22 17.12 29.51 7.39
C ASN A 22 17.41 28.16 6.74
N GLN A 23 18.67 27.86 6.56
CA GLN A 23 19.18 26.60 6.08
C GLN A 23 20.14 26.03 7.11
N TYR A 24 19.81 24.85 7.63
CA TYR A 24 20.62 24.15 8.63
C TYR A 24 21.21 22.88 8.02
N TYR A 25 22.50 22.72 8.10
CA TYR A 25 23.22 21.58 7.56
C TYR A 25 23.78 20.72 8.70
N LEU A 26 23.55 19.42 8.60
CA LEU A 26 24.04 18.41 9.56
C LEU A 26 24.98 17.42 8.86
N SER A 27 26.06 17.07 9.53
CA SER A 27 26.95 15.97 9.16
C SER A 27 27.44 15.24 10.40
N SER A 28 27.06 14.00 10.59
CA SER A 28 27.55 13.19 11.72
C SER A 28 29.04 12.87 11.59
N SER A 29 29.56 12.81 10.37
CA SER A 29 30.96 12.47 10.08
C SER A 29 31.93 13.65 10.19
N THR A 30 31.51 14.88 9.83
CA THR A 30 32.40 16.05 9.75
C THR A 30 31.89 17.27 10.50
N GLY A 31 30.67 17.21 11.05
CA GLY A 31 30.06 18.35 11.76
C GLY A 31 30.57 18.52 13.19
N ASN A 32 30.22 19.68 13.76
CA ASN A 32 30.46 20.03 15.16
C ASN A 32 29.31 20.93 15.65
N ASP A 33 28.71 20.64 16.81
CA ASP A 33 27.57 21.40 17.32
C ASP A 33 27.93 22.85 17.79
N ASN A 34 29.21 23.19 17.86
CA ASN A 34 29.69 24.57 18.07
C ASN A 34 29.75 25.39 16.76
N ASN A 35 29.54 24.75 15.61
CA ASN A 35 29.50 25.41 14.31
C ASN A 35 28.22 26.25 14.15
N ASP A 36 28.15 27.06 13.09
CA ASP A 36 27.01 27.94 12.79
C ASP A 36 25.86 27.23 12.07
N GLY A 37 26.06 25.97 11.66
CA GLY A 37 25.06 25.17 10.93
C GLY A 37 24.99 25.44 9.43
N SER A 38 25.91 26.21 8.88
CA SER A 38 26.06 26.41 7.43
C SER A 38 26.58 25.13 6.75
N GLN A 39 26.46 25.05 5.41
CA GLN A 39 27.01 23.94 4.66
C GLN A 39 28.52 23.76 4.82
N ALA A 40 29.27 24.88 5.01
CA ALA A 40 30.71 24.85 5.23
C ALA A 40 31.07 24.46 6.66
N GLN A 41 30.20 24.73 7.63
CA GLN A 41 30.37 24.46 9.05
C GLN A 41 29.11 23.76 9.62
N PRO A 42 28.83 22.49 9.24
CA PRO A 42 27.61 21.80 9.62
C PRO A 42 27.61 21.43 11.11
N TRP A 43 26.40 21.29 11.67
CA TRP A 43 26.18 20.69 12.97
C TRP A 43 26.39 19.18 12.93
N LYS A 44 26.53 18.54 14.10
CA LYS A 44 26.86 17.12 14.16
C LYS A 44 25.67 16.23 14.56
N THR A 45 24.87 16.67 15.54
CA THR A 45 23.94 15.77 16.24
C THR A 45 22.48 16.13 16.00
N LEU A 46 21.60 15.11 16.15
CA LEU A 46 20.16 15.31 16.17
C LEU A 46 19.72 16.16 17.37
N SER A 47 20.41 16.06 18.51
CA SER A 47 20.15 16.87 19.69
C SER A 47 20.31 18.38 19.40
N LYS A 48 21.28 18.76 18.57
CA LYS A 48 21.48 20.16 18.20
C LYS A 48 20.29 20.73 17.43
N ILE A 49 19.79 20.00 16.43
CA ILE A 49 18.64 20.46 15.66
C ILE A 49 17.33 20.34 16.45
N SER A 50 17.18 19.36 17.34
CA SER A 50 16.01 19.21 18.21
C SER A 50 15.86 20.38 19.20
N ASN A 51 16.97 21.06 19.55
CA ASN A 51 16.97 22.26 20.40
C ASN A 51 16.94 23.57 19.58
N THR A 52 16.62 23.49 18.30
CA THR A 52 16.51 24.65 17.40
C THR A 52 15.07 24.83 16.99
N SER A 53 14.48 25.98 17.34
CA SER A 53 13.13 26.29 16.91
C SER A 53 13.13 26.64 15.42
N LEU A 54 12.33 25.92 14.64
CA LEU A 54 12.20 26.07 13.18
C LEU A 54 11.01 26.96 12.85
N GLY A 55 11.15 27.75 11.79
CA GLY A 55 10.11 28.63 11.28
C GLY A 55 9.67 28.32 9.86
N PRO A 56 8.62 29.00 9.35
CA PRO A 56 8.12 28.82 8.01
C PRO A 56 9.18 28.98 6.92
N GLY A 57 9.33 27.97 6.08
CA GLY A 57 10.29 27.94 4.98
C GLY A 57 11.71 27.49 5.36
N ASP A 58 11.99 27.22 6.63
CA ASP A 58 13.27 26.67 7.04
C ASP A 58 13.54 25.31 6.41
N THR A 59 14.80 25.05 6.09
CA THR A 59 15.22 23.76 5.51
C THR A 59 16.35 23.15 6.31
N VAL A 60 16.17 21.87 6.68
CA VAL A 60 17.19 21.07 7.38
C VAL A 60 17.75 20.03 6.43
N TYR A 61 19.06 20.09 6.22
CA TYR A 61 19.80 19.24 5.30
C TYR A 61 20.66 18.22 6.04
N PHE A 62 20.43 16.95 5.80
CA PHE A 62 21.22 15.83 6.31
C PHE A 62 22.22 15.36 5.25
N LYS A 63 23.50 15.17 5.61
CA LYS A 63 24.52 14.78 4.65
C LYS A 63 24.32 13.33 4.20
N LYS A 64 24.26 13.11 2.88
CA LYS A 64 24.22 11.78 2.28
C LYS A 64 25.41 10.94 2.68
N GLY A 65 25.18 9.64 2.95
CA GLY A 65 26.19 8.71 3.43
C GLY A 65 26.44 8.73 4.94
N ASP A 66 25.90 9.71 5.66
CA ASP A 66 26.00 9.80 7.12
C ASP A 66 24.86 9.04 7.82
N THR A 67 25.14 8.57 9.04
CA THR A 67 24.12 7.99 9.95
C THR A 67 24.02 8.89 11.18
N PHE A 68 22.83 9.37 11.46
CA PHE A 68 22.50 10.18 12.63
C PHE A 68 21.77 9.31 13.63
N ARG A 69 22.35 9.12 14.81
CA ARG A 69 21.78 8.28 15.88
C ARG A 69 21.20 9.13 16.98
N GLY A 70 20.10 8.71 17.56
CA GLY A 70 19.39 9.42 18.62
C GLY A 70 17.95 9.74 18.26
N HIS A 71 17.38 10.75 18.93
CA HIS A 71 16.00 11.16 18.82
C HIS A 71 15.91 12.56 18.21
N PHE A 72 15.24 12.67 17.06
CA PHE A 72 14.97 13.98 16.47
C PHE A 72 13.54 14.42 16.82
N VAL A 73 13.43 15.40 17.71
CA VAL A 73 12.17 16.06 18.05
C VAL A 73 12.08 17.33 17.23
N VAL A 74 11.02 17.46 16.43
CA VAL A 74 10.78 18.65 15.62
C VAL A 74 10.11 19.71 16.48
N ASP A 75 10.75 20.90 16.57
CA ASP A 75 10.22 22.09 17.27
C ASP A 75 9.93 23.19 16.25
N GLY A 76 8.66 23.41 15.92
CA GLY A 76 8.19 24.45 15.01
C GLY A 76 7.27 23.95 13.91
N SER A 77 6.51 24.89 13.34
CA SER A 77 5.58 24.65 12.23
C SER A 77 5.89 25.57 11.05
N GLY A 78 5.65 25.07 9.83
CA GLY A 78 5.60 25.91 8.63
C GLY A 78 4.27 26.64 8.51
N THR A 79 4.04 27.19 7.32
CA THR A 79 2.73 27.64 6.84
C THR A 79 2.42 26.92 5.54
N GLU A 80 1.18 27.00 5.07
CA GLU A 80 0.76 26.39 3.80
C GLU A 80 1.64 26.85 2.61
N GLU A 81 2.02 28.13 2.61
CA GLU A 81 2.85 28.72 1.55
C GLU A 81 4.35 28.49 1.78
N ASN A 82 4.79 28.24 3.02
CA ASN A 82 6.19 28.11 3.40
C ASN A 82 6.38 26.92 4.35
N LEU A 83 6.44 25.74 3.77
CA LEU A 83 6.62 24.48 4.52
C LEU A 83 8.05 24.39 5.08
N ILE A 84 8.19 23.78 6.27
CA ILE A 84 9.50 23.35 6.75
C ILE A 84 9.90 22.09 5.97
N THR A 85 11.15 22.06 5.49
CA THR A 85 11.64 20.93 4.69
C THR A 85 12.81 20.22 5.37
N PHE A 86 12.69 18.91 5.52
CA PHE A 86 13.74 17.98 5.96
C PHE A 86 14.22 17.17 4.77
N THR A 87 15.47 17.34 4.36
CA THR A 87 15.99 16.72 3.15
C THR A 87 17.48 16.38 3.26
N SER A 88 18.09 15.95 2.16
CA SER A 88 19.49 15.54 2.11
C SER A 88 20.34 16.42 1.21
N TYR A 89 21.65 16.46 1.46
CA TYR A 89 22.64 17.16 0.61
C TYR A 89 23.88 16.30 0.36
N GLY A 90 24.68 16.71 -0.62
CA GLY A 90 25.89 16.00 -1.00
C GLY A 90 25.65 14.80 -1.91
N SER A 91 26.58 13.88 -1.96
CA SER A 91 26.52 12.68 -2.78
C SER A 91 26.62 11.41 -1.94
N GLY A 92 26.08 10.30 -2.43
CA GLY A 92 26.07 9.02 -1.73
C GLY A 92 24.65 8.49 -1.48
N ASN A 93 24.54 7.50 -0.61
CA ASN A 93 23.26 6.92 -0.19
C ASN A 93 22.46 7.96 0.63
N GLN A 94 21.16 7.74 0.75
CA GLN A 94 20.31 8.52 1.65
C GLN A 94 20.93 8.57 3.05
N PRO A 95 20.87 9.72 3.75
CA PRO A 95 21.27 9.80 5.15
C PRO A 95 20.31 8.96 6.00
N ILE A 96 20.87 8.27 6.98
CA ILE A 96 20.11 7.42 7.90
C ILE A 96 19.83 8.20 9.18
N ILE A 97 18.57 8.28 9.60
CA ILE A 97 18.16 8.73 10.92
C ILE A 97 17.69 7.50 11.70
N SER A 98 18.36 7.19 12.81
CA SER A 98 18.13 5.99 13.61
C SER A 98 17.88 6.32 15.07
N GLY A 99 16.74 5.84 15.62
CA GLY A 99 16.42 5.94 17.04
C GLY A 99 17.12 4.91 17.92
N SER A 100 17.93 4.02 17.34
CA SER A 100 18.65 2.94 18.01
C SER A 100 20.16 3.16 18.02
N ASP A 101 20.87 2.41 18.87
CA ASP A 101 22.35 2.44 19.03
C ASP A 101 22.90 3.85 19.27
N HIS A 102 22.27 4.63 20.13
CA HIS A 102 22.75 5.98 20.46
C HIS A 102 23.66 5.99 21.70
N ASP A 103 24.47 7.05 21.85
CA ASP A 103 25.56 7.14 22.80
C ASP A 103 25.19 7.79 24.14
N ASP A 104 23.91 8.12 24.44
CA ASP A 104 23.52 8.80 25.68
C ASP A 104 23.43 7.87 26.89
N GLY A 105 23.57 6.54 26.66
CA GLY A 105 23.50 5.52 27.70
C GLY A 105 22.10 5.24 28.23
N GLY A 106 21.04 5.89 27.70
CA GLY A 106 19.66 5.75 28.14
C GLY A 106 18.87 4.62 27.48
N GLY A 107 19.43 3.92 26.49
CA GLY A 107 18.77 2.89 25.70
C GLY A 107 18.08 3.47 24.43
N ASP A 108 17.50 2.59 23.60
CA ASP A 108 16.94 2.96 22.31
C ASP A 108 15.62 3.74 22.44
N TYR A 109 15.43 4.77 21.62
CA TYR A 109 14.26 5.62 21.66
C TYR A 109 13.00 4.93 21.11
N ARG A 110 11.82 5.45 21.47
CA ARG A 110 10.53 4.99 20.99
C ARG A 110 10.36 5.23 19.49
N GLU A 111 10.80 6.39 18.99
CA GLU A 111 10.82 6.79 17.58
C GLU A 111 12.16 7.42 17.18
N ALA A 112 12.49 7.37 15.89
CA ALA A 112 13.65 8.09 15.37
C ALA A 112 13.32 9.57 15.19
N ILE A 113 12.11 9.90 14.69
CA ILE A 113 11.62 11.28 14.53
C ILE A 113 10.26 11.43 15.18
N LEU A 114 10.10 12.47 16.00
CA LEU A 114 8.85 12.85 16.64
C LEU A 114 8.41 14.25 16.20
N VAL A 115 7.16 14.34 15.77
CA VAL A 115 6.47 15.62 15.49
C VAL A 115 5.22 15.68 16.36
N THR A 116 5.20 16.58 17.37
CA THR A 116 4.05 16.70 18.28
C THR A 116 3.43 18.07 18.17
N ASN A 117 2.17 18.16 17.76
CA ASN A 117 1.41 19.41 17.61
C ASN A 117 2.04 20.45 16.67
N HIS A 118 2.87 20.02 15.74
CA HIS A 118 3.49 20.84 14.69
C HIS A 118 3.08 20.33 13.30
N ASP A 119 3.06 21.22 12.31
CA ASP A 119 2.53 20.91 10.97
C ASP A 119 3.21 21.70 9.84
N ASN A 120 2.69 21.54 8.62
CA ASN A 120 3.18 22.16 7.39
C ASN A 120 4.63 21.78 7.09
N MET A 121 4.85 20.48 6.77
CA MET A 121 6.20 19.90 6.66
C MET A 121 6.36 19.00 5.44
N VAL A 122 7.58 18.95 4.93
CA VAL A 122 8.03 18.03 3.89
C VAL A 122 9.22 17.22 4.40
N PHE A 123 9.16 15.90 4.26
CA PHE A 123 10.27 14.97 4.46
C PHE A 123 10.62 14.36 3.09
N ASP A 124 11.86 14.53 2.63
CA ASP A 124 12.26 14.15 1.28
C ASP A 124 13.66 13.53 1.25
N GLY A 125 13.75 12.28 0.80
CA GLY A 125 15.01 11.62 0.50
C GLY A 125 15.83 11.19 1.72
N LEU A 126 15.17 10.75 2.79
CA LEU A 126 15.80 10.26 4.02
C LEU A 126 15.52 8.75 4.22
N GLU A 127 16.48 8.03 4.84
CA GLU A 127 16.26 6.67 5.33
C GLU A 127 16.02 6.71 6.84
N ILE A 128 14.95 6.07 7.30
CA ILE A 128 14.49 6.06 8.69
C ILE A 128 14.58 4.64 9.24
N GLN A 129 15.24 4.48 10.37
CA GLN A 129 15.39 3.20 11.09
C GLN A 129 15.10 3.36 12.58
N ASN A 130 14.58 2.30 13.20
CA ASN A 130 14.48 2.21 14.66
C ASN A 130 14.42 0.74 15.12
N HIS A 131 15.54 0.05 15.04
CA HIS A 131 15.66 -1.31 15.53
C HIS A 131 16.09 -1.30 17.00
N ARG A 132 15.13 -1.39 17.89
CA ARG A 132 15.41 -1.39 19.34
C ARG A 132 16.04 -2.70 19.78
N THR A 133 17.15 -2.58 20.50
CA THR A 133 17.95 -3.68 21.08
C THR A 133 18.28 -3.45 22.55
N ILE A 134 18.30 -2.20 22.98
CA ILE A 134 18.63 -1.78 24.32
C ILE A 134 17.37 -1.19 24.98
N PRO A 135 16.90 -1.74 26.13
CA PRO A 135 15.74 -1.21 26.84
C PRO A 135 15.97 0.24 27.26
N ARG A 136 14.89 1.04 27.20
CA ARG A 136 14.85 2.39 27.75
C ARG A 136 13.74 2.46 28.78
N SER A 137 14.03 3.01 29.98
CA SER A 137 13.15 2.91 31.14
C SER A 137 11.78 3.60 30.97
N ASP A 138 11.69 4.58 30.08
CA ASP A 138 10.48 5.36 29.77
C ASP A 138 9.76 4.90 28.50
N VAL A 139 10.23 3.82 27.86
CA VAL A 139 9.67 3.29 26.62
C VAL A 139 9.26 1.83 26.79
N GLY A 140 8.00 1.50 26.47
CA GLY A 140 7.50 0.13 26.49
C GLY A 140 8.29 -0.79 25.55
N ASP A 141 8.43 -2.07 25.95
CA ASP A 141 9.28 -3.04 25.24
C ASP A 141 8.73 -3.43 23.86
N LEU A 142 7.41 -3.31 23.66
CA LEU A 142 6.71 -3.72 22.44
C LEU A 142 6.36 -2.53 21.50
N VAL A 143 7.07 -1.41 21.69
CA VAL A 143 6.78 -0.17 20.94
C VAL A 143 8.02 0.25 20.15
N SER A 144 7.84 0.60 18.87
CA SER A 144 8.88 1.21 18.03
C SER A 144 8.27 1.92 16.82
N PHE A 145 8.68 3.15 16.55
CA PHE A 145 8.26 3.89 15.37
C PHE A 145 9.47 4.42 14.59
N GLY A 146 9.35 4.48 13.27
CA GLY A 146 10.30 5.25 12.47
C GLY A 146 10.04 6.74 12.64
N ILE A 147 8.94 7.24 12.06
CA ILE A 147 8.44 8.60 12.27
C ILE A 147 7.07 8.54 12.95
N ARG A 148 6.87 9.37 13.96
CA ARG A 148 5.58 9.56 14.59
C ARG A 148 5.16 11.02 14.52
N VAL A 149 4.06 11.28 13.82
CA VAL A 149 3.35 12.57 13.82
C VAL A 149 2.14 12.43 14.73
N GLU A 150 2.05 13.27 15.77
CA GLU A 150 0.97 13.15 16.74
C GLU A 150 0.34 14.47 17.13
N VAL A 151 -0.98 14.42 17.29
CA VAL A 151 -1.80 15.44 17.95
C VAL A 151 -2.18 14.92 19.33
N ILE A 152 -1.67 15.56 20.37
CA ILE A 152 -1.97 15.21 21.76
C ILE A 152 -2.88 16.24 22.47
N SER A 153 -3.16 17.36 21.80
CA SER A 153 -4.02 18.43 22.33
C SER A 153 -5.39 18.38 21.68
N SER A 154 -6.46 18.48 22.46
CA SER A 154 -7.82 18.58 21.96
C SER A 154 -8.02 19.87 21.14
N ASN A 155 -8.79 19.78 20.05
CA ASN A 155 -9.12 20.89 19.14
C ASN A 155 -7.92 21.49 18.39
N VAL A 156 -6.82 20.76 18.25
CA VAL A 156 -5.70 21.09 17.37
C VAL A 156 -5.86 20.29 16.06
N ASN A 157 -5.76 20.98 14.94
CA ASN A 157 -5.69 20.37 13.63
C ASN A 157 -4.28 20.58 13.09
N LEU A 158 -3.63 19.49 12.67
CA LEU A 158 -2.37 19.53 11.95
C LEU A 158 -2.65 19.35 10.45
N ASN A 159 -1.97 20.13 9.62
CA ASN A 159 -2.22 20.13 8.19
C ASN A 159 -0.92 20.00 7.38
N ASN A 160 -1.04 19.51 6.13
CA ASN A 160 -0.02 19.60 5.10
C ASN A 160 1.28 18.86 5.44
N PHE A 161 1.25 17.54 5.35
CA PHE A 161 2.45 16.70 5.45
C PHE A 161 2.72 16.03 4.10
N SER A 162 3.97 16.10 3.66
CA SER A 162 4.45 15.38 2.49
C SER A 162 5.66 14.52 2.85
N PHE A 163 5.56 13.22 2.60
CA PHE A 163 6.66 12.25 2.73
C PHE A 163 6.91 11.67 1.35
N ARG A 164 8.08 11.96 0.79
CA ARG A 164 8.41 11.52 -0.57
C ARG A 164 9.86 11.05 -0.71
N ASN A 165 10.08 10.10 -1.58
CA ASN A 165 11.41 9.51 -1.78
C ASN A 165 12.05 8.97 -0.48
N MET A 166 11.23 8.59 0.50
CA MET A 166 11.67 8.09 1.80
C MET A 166 12.00 6.60 1.75
N THR A 167 12.89 6.15 2.63
CA THR A 167 13.07 4.72 2.91
C THR A 167 12.80 4.47 4.39
N PHE A 168 11.85 3.59 4.69
CA PHE A 168 11.58 3.11 6.05
C PHE A 168 12.04 1.66 6.14
N LYS A 169 12.99 1.39 7.04
CA LYS A 169 13.62 0.09 7.14
C LYS A 169 14.05 -0.24 8.56
N ASN A 170 14.06 -1.53 8.92
CA ASN A 170 14.54 -1.98 10.23
C ASN A 170 13.85 -1.26 11.41
N VAL A 171 12.51 -1.28 11.47
CA VAL A 171 11.76 -0.74 12.61
C VAL A 171 11.22 -1.90 13.43
N TYR A 172 11.78 -2.09 14.63
CA TYR A 172 11.53 -3.24 15.50
C TYR A 172 11.47 -2.83 16.97
N ALA A 173 10.52 -3.36 17.70
CA ALA A 173 10.50 -3.35 19.16
C ALA A 173 11.61 -4.26 19.75
N LEU A 174 11.77 -4.26 21.07
CA LEU A 174 12.76 -5.10 21.73
C LEU A 174 12.51 -6.59 21.49
N PHE A 175 11.24 -6.99 21.54
CA PHE A 175 10.84 -8.40 21.42
C PHE A 175 10.03 -8.65 20.16
N GLY A 176 9.98 -9.92 19.74
CA GLY A 176 9.07 -10.45 18.75
C GLY A 176 7.93 -11.24 19.38
N ILE A 177 7.04 -11.75 18.54
CA ILE A 177 6.00 -12.70 18.91
C ILE A 177 6.29 -14.02 18.21
N ASN A 178 6.44 -15.08 18.98
CA ASN A 178 6.56 -16.42 18.44
C ASN A 178 5.21 -17.12 18.48
N THR A 179 4.69 -17.46 17.32
CA THR A 179 3.36 -18.08 17.18
C THR A 179 3.30 -19.46 17.81
N SER A 180 4.43 -20.18 17.90
CA SER A 180 4.50 -21.51 18.55
C SER A 180 4.28 -21.47 20.06
N ASP A 181 4.39 -20.31 20.69
CA ASP A 181 4.17 -20.13 22.12
C ASP A 181 2.67 -20.08 22.49
N TYR A 182 1.79 -20.06 21.49
CA TYR A 182 0.36 -19.91 21.68
C TYR A 182 -0.41 -21.13 21.13
N THR A 183 -1.28 -21.66 21.96
CA THR A 183 -2.26 -22.71 21.58
C THR A 183 -3.69 -22.17 21.55
N ASP A 184 -3.91 -20.95 22.04
CA ASP A 184 -5.20 -20.26 22.07
C ASP A 184 -5.13 -18.99 21.22
N ILE A 185 -6.02 -18.87 20.25
CA ILE A 185 -6.08 -17.76 19.31
C ILE A 185 -6.38 -16.43 20.01
N ASN A 186 -7.18 -16.42 21.07
CA ASN A 186 -7.54 -15.19 21.78
C ASN A 186 -6.35 -14.66 22.60
N ILE A 187 -5.55 -15.56 23.18
CA ILE A 187 -4.31 -15.19 23.89
C ILE A 187 -3.29 -14.64 22.90
N TYR A 188 -3.13 -15.30 21.74
CA TYR A 188 -2.30 -14.78 20.67
C TYR A 188 -2.77 -13.39 20.20
N GLN A 189 -4.08 -13.20 20.02
CA GLN A 189 -4.65 -11.92 19.61
C GLN A 189 -4.36 -10.78 20.60
N GLN A 190 -4.43 -11.06 21.91
CA GLN A 190 -4.05 -10.09 22.94
C GLN A 190 -2.57 -9.73 22.88
N ALA A 191 -1.70 -10.72 22.73
CA ALA A 191 -0.27 -10.50 22.57
C ALA A 191 0.04 -9.71 21.30
N PHE A 192 -0.58 -10.06 20.18
CA PHE A 192 -0.47 -9.34 18.91
C PHE A 192 -0.87 -7.86 19.04
N ASN A 193 -1.98 -7.58 19.73
CA ASN A 193 -2.49 -6.22 19.89
C ASN A 193 -1.61 -5.34 20.78
N ALA A 194 -0.76 -5.93 21.62
CA ALA A 194 0.18 -5.21 22.49
C ALA A 194 1.35 -4.56 21.72
N PHE A 195 1.63 -5.04 20.49
CA PHE A 195 2.69 -4.46 19.69
C PHE A 195 2.23 -3.16 19.03
N GLU A 196 2.93 -2.05 19.29
CA GLU A 196 2.77 -0.78 18.60
C GLU A 196 4.03 -0.46 17.80
N VAL A 197 4.12 -1.01 16.58
CA VAL A 197 5.30 -0.87 15.72
C VAL A 197 4.87 -0.47 14.31
N SER A 198 5.48 0.60 13.79
CA SER A 198 5.24 1.05 12.41
C SER A 198 6.40 1.89 11.85
N GLY A 199 6.56 1.86 10.53
CA GLY A 199 7.49 2.75 9.83
C GLY A 199 7.09 4.21 9.98
N LEU A 200 5.83 4.53 9.67
CA LEU A 200 5.27 5.87 9.75
C LEU A 200 3.91 5.83 10.47
N THR A 201 3.74 6.66 11.48
CA THR A 201 2.49 6.77 12.24
C THR A 201 1.94 8.19 12.23
N PHE A 202 0.65 8.32 11.97
CA PHE A 202 -0.17 9.50 12.19
C PHE A 202 -1.16 9.20 13.32
N PHE A 203 -0.97 9.82 14.48
CA PHE A 203 -1.77 9.57 15.67
C PHE A 203 -2.49 10.82 16.12
N SER A 204 -3.81 10.74 16.28
CA SER A 204 -4.59 11.81 16.90
C SER A 204 -5.19 11.31 18.20
N SER A 205 -4.98 12.04 19.28
CA SER A 205 -5.75 11.89 20.52
C SER A 205 -7.20 12.31 20.30
N ASP A 206 -8.05 12.08 21.32
CA ASP A 206 -9.46 12.47 21.23
C ASP A 206 -9.61 13.99 21.03
N GLY A 207 -10.27 14.36 19.95
CA GLY A 207 -10.53 15.75 19.57
C GLY A 207 -9.50 16.41 18.64
N GLY A 208 -8.33 15.80 18.43
CA GLY A 208 -7.34 16.25 17.43
C GLY A 208 -7.59 15.65 16.05
N ILE A 209 -7.13 16.33 15.00
CA ILE A 209 -7.23 15.88 13.62
C ILE A 209 -5.91 16.12 12.89
N ILE A 210 -5.49 15.17 12.06
CA ILE A 210 -4.42 15.33 11.06
C ILE A 210 -5.09 15.36 9.69
N ASN A 211 -4.76 16.35 8.89
CA ASN A 211 -5.38 16.62 7.59
C ASN A 211 -4.35 16.86 6.49
N ASN A 212 -4.69 16.48 5.27
CA ASN A 212 -3.89 16.71 4.07
C ASN A 212 -2.48 16.11 4.15
N VAL A 213 -2.40 14.78 4.02
CA VAL A 213 -1.18 14.00 4.10
C VAL A 213 -0.94 13.28 2.79
N ILE A 214 0.26 13.39 2.24
CA ILE A 214 0.70 12.65 1.06
C ILE A 214 1.94 11.84 1.42
N VAL A 215 1.90 10.53 1.16
CA VAL A 215 3.05 9.62 1.21
C VAL A 215 3.22 9.03 -0.18
N GLU A 216 4.33 9.37 -0.83
CA GLU A 216 4.52 8.99 -2.23
C GLU A 216 5.97 8.62 -2.56
N ASP A 217 6.16 7.84 -3.63
CA ASP A 217 7.47 7.48 -4.19
C ASP A 217 8.44 6.92 -3.12
N SER A 218 7.92 6.22 -2.10
CA SER A 218 8.66 5.80 -0.91
C SER A 218 8.74 4.28 -0.80
N TYR A 219 9.79 3.79 -0.13
CA TYR A 219 10.08 2.38 0.03
C TYR A 219 10.00 1.96 1.51
N PHE A 220 9.20 0.96 1.79
CA PHE A 220 9.01 0.38 3.12
C PHE A 220 9.45 -1.07 3.09
N THR A 221 10.38 -1.45 3.95
CA THR A 221 10.87 -2.82 3.97
C THR A 221 11.34 -3.22 5.37
N ASP A 222 11.28 -4.53 5.66
CA ASP A 222 11.84 -5.10 6.87
C ASP A 222 11.35 -4.38 8.15
N LEU A 223 10.02 -4.26 8.24
CA LEU A 223 9.32 -3.66 9.37
C LEU A 223 8.60 -4.74 10.17
N GLN A 224 8.70 -4.69 11.50
CA GLN A 224 8.15 -5.73 12.37
C GLN A 224 6.64 -5.93 12.22
N ARG A 225 5.86 -4.82 12.04
CA ARG A 225 4.40 -4.91 12.01
C ARG A 225 3.76 -4.07 10.91
N ILE A 226 3.69 -2.76 11.04
CA ILE A 226 2.89 -1.90 10.15
C ILE A 226 3.80 -1.00 9.30
N GLY A 227 3.50 -0.86 8.03
CA GLY A 227 4.17 0.10 7.16
C GLY A 227 3.78 1.52 7.51
N VAL A 228 2.52 1.89 7.23
CA VAL A 228 1.93 3.19 7.59
C VAL A 228 0.66 2.98 8.39
N HIS A 229 0.57 3.62 9.55
CA HIS A 229 -0.57 3.56 10.45
C HIS A 229 -1.20 4.95 10.63
N VAL A 230 -2.45 5.11 10.24
CA VAL A 230 -3.25 6.29 10.58
C VAL A 230 -4.22 5.89 11.68
N LYS A 231 -4.15 6.53 12.84
CA LYS A 231 -4.97 6.19 14.01
C LYS A 231 -5.55 7.45 14.64
N ASN A 232 -6.86 7.51 14.74
CA ASN A 232 -7.55 8.51 15.56
C ASN A 232 -8.17 7.81 16.77
N ALA A 233 -7.81 8.24 17.97
CA ALA A 233 -8.22 7.63 19.23
C ALA A 233 -9.60 8.10 19.75
N ALA A 234 -10.33 8.90 18.96
CA ALA A 234 -11.68 9.35 19.33
C ALA A 234 -12.63 8.17 19.60
N ALA A 235 -13.60 8.38 20.47
CA ALA A 235 -14.63 7.38 20.76
C ALA A 235 -15.37 6.94 19.49
N LYS A 236 -15.85 5.68 19.45
CA LYS A 236 -16.58 5.14 18.27
C LYS A 236 -17.79 5.98 17.85
N THR A 237 -18.38 6.70 18.80
CA THR A 237 -19.53 7.60 18.58
C THR A 237 -19.15 9.02 18.12
N SER A 238 -17.85 9.34 18.08
CA SER A 238 -17.35 10.65 17.67
C SER A 238 -17.31 10.76 16.15
N ASP A 239 -17.60 11.95 15.62
CA ASP A 239 -17.45 12.28 14.19
C ASP A 239 -16.01 12.67 13.82
N LYS A 240 -15.09 12.73 14.79
CA LYS A 240 -13.71 13.11 14.57
C LYS A 240 -12.96 12.02 13.78
N ARG A 241 -12.38 12.41 12.68
CA ARG A 241 -11.54 11.57 11.79
C ARG A 241 -10.32 12.34 11.33
N ASN A 242 -9.25 11.62 11.04
CA ASN A 242 -8.16 12.17 10.25
C ASN A 242 -8.59 12.23 8.78
N THR A 243 -8.25 13.30 8.06
CA THR A 243 -8.88 13.58 6.76
C THR A 243 -7.85 13.76 5.65
N ASN A 244 -8.24 13.42 4.40
CA ASN A 244 -7.48 13.71 3.18
C ASN A 244 -6.09 13.07 3.14
N PHE A 245 -6.03 11.75 3.12
CA PHE A 245 -4.79 10.98 3.02
C PHE A 245 -4.60 10.40 1.63
N VAL A 246 -3.40 10.55 1.08
CA VAL A 246 -2.97 9.95 -0.18
C VAL A 246 -1.74 9.07 0.03
N PHE A 247 -1.83 7.81 -0.36
CA PHE A 247 -0.72 6.86 -0.40
C PHE A 247 -0.56 6.39 -1.84
N ARG A 248 0.46 6.84 -2.54
CA ARG A 248 0.63 6.50 -3.96
C ARG A 248 2.07 6.23 -4.37
N ASN A 249 2.23 5.37 -5.38
CA ASN A 249 3.53 5.03 -5.97
C ASN A 249 4.55 4.50 -4.94
N ASN A 250 4.10 3.93 -3.82
CA ASN A 250 5.00 3.38 -2.82
C ASN A 250 5.23 1.89 -3.07
N GLU A 251 6.37 1.40 -2.63
CA GLU A 251 6.67 -0.03 -2.60
C GLU A 251 6.82 -0.50 -1.16
N PHE A 252 6.05 -1.54 -0.81
CA PHE A 252 6.11 -2.24 0.47
C PHE A 252 6.62 -3.65 0.22
N PHE A 253 7.74 -4.00 0.83
CA PHE A 253 8.35 -5.30 0.66
C PHE A 253 8.67 -5.95 2.01
N GLN A 254 8.13 -7.14 2.27
CA GLN A 254 8.36 -7.91 3.50
C GLN A 254 8.02 -7.10 4.77
N ILE A 255 6.79 -6.67 4.87
CA ILE A 255 6.24 -6.06 6.08
C ILE A 255 5.68 -7.16 6.97
N GLY A 256 6.10 -7.24 8.23
CA GLY A 256 5.67 -8.28 9.17
C GLY A 256 4.18 -8.25 9.53
N GLY A 257 3.49 -7.19 9.20
CA GLY A 257 2.05 -6.99 9.35
C GLY A 257 1.42 -6.31 8.15
N THR A 258 0.51 -5.39 8.42
CA THR A 258 -0.23 -4.64 7.38
C THR A 258 0.60 -3.50 6.79
N CYS A 259 0.53 -3.32 5.48
CA CYS A 259 1.30 -2.26 4.83
C CYS A 259 0.69 -0.88 5.06
N VAL A 260 -0.61 -0.68 4.78
CA VAL A 260 -1.31 0.59 5.00
C VAL A 260 -2.59 0.35 5.81
N LEU A 261 -2.68 1.00 6.97
CA LEU A 261 -3.75 0.82 7.93
C LEU A 261 -4.42 2.16 8.29
N PRO A 262 -5.45 2.59 7.53
CA PRO A 262 -6.25 3.77 7.86
C PRO A 262 -7.36 3.42 8.85
N VAL A 263 -7.26 3.93 10.07
CA VAL A 263 -8.27 3.78 11.12
C VAL A 263 -8.89 5.13 11.42
N ARG A 264 -10.22 5.24 11.26
CA ARG A 264 -10.98 6.48 11.45
C ARG A 264 -10.45 7.62 10.58
N THR A 265 -10.41 7.34 9.29
CA THR A 265 -10.09 8.34 8.27
C THR A 265 -11.34 8.75 7.49
N GLU A 266 -11.31 9.93 6.92
CA GLU A 266 -12.28 10.40 5.93
C GLU A 266 -11.53 10.92 4.70
N ASN A 267 -11.94 10.49 3.52
CA ASN A 267 -11.23 10.72 2.26
C ASN A 267 -9.80 10.14 2.28
N CYS A 268 -9.66 8.89 1.92
CA CYS A 268 -8.37 8.21 1.83
C CYS A 268 -8.21 7.59 0.44
N LEU A 269 -7.14 7.94 -0.27
CA LEU A 269 -6.79 7.41 -1.58
C LEU A 269 -5.52 6.58 -1.50
N ILE A 270 -5.60 5.31 -1.90
CA ILE A 270 -4.48 4.36 -1.91
C ILE A 270 -4.35 3.84 -3.33
N GLU A 271 -3.35 4.33 -4.08
CA GLU A 271 -3.27 4.04 -5.51
C GLU A 271 -1.85 3.82 -6.03
N ASN A 272 -1.73 2.97 -7.07
CA ASN A 272 -0.47 2.70 -7.76
C ASN A 272 0.66 2.20 -6.83
N ASN A 273 0.34 1.53 -5.73
CA ASN A 273 1.34 0.95 -4.83
C ASN A 273 1.62 -0.51 -5.19
N ILE A 274 2.82 -0.96 -4.85
CA ILE A 274 3.22 -2.36 -4.90
C ILE A 274 3.33 -2.87 -3.47
N PHE A 275 2.54 -3.88 -3.13
CA PHE A 275 2.55 -4.58 -1.86
C PHE A 275 3.04 -6.01 -2.09
N ASN A 276 4.27 -6.29 -1.71
CA ASN A 276 4.87 -7.60 -1.89
C ASN A 276 5.22 -8.21 -0.54
N GLN A 277 4.59 -9.33 -0.21
CA GLN A 277 4.70 -10.06 1.05
C GLN A 277 4.26 -9.24 2.29
N PRO A 278 3.05 -8.64 2.31
CA PRO A 278 2.48 -8.22 3.59
C PRO A 278 2.27 -9.44 4.50
N GLY A 279 2.43 -9.27 5.80
CA GLY A 279 2.40 -10.38 6.76
C GLY A 279 3.65 -11.27 6.72
N ALA A 280 4.77 -10.80 6.20
CA ALA A 280 6.01 -11.55 6.14
C ALA A 280 6.53 -11.98 7.52
N LYS A 281 7.22 -13.12 7.56
CA LYS A 281 7.97 -13.60 8.73
C LYS A 281 9.35 -14.07 8.30
N THR A 282 10.23 -13.12 8.04
CA THR A 282 11.61 -13.38 7.59
C THR A 282 12.59 -13.51 8.74
N ASN A 283 12.17 -13.17 9.96
CA ASN A 283 12.94 -13.30 11.20
C ASN A 283 12.02 -13.48 12.42
N ASP A 284 12.59 -13.82 13.57
CA ASP A 284 11.84 -14.14 14.80
C ASP A 284 11.08 -12.94 15.40
N LYS A 285 11.49 -11.72 15.10
CA LYS A 285 10.81 -10.53 15.59
C LYS A 285 9.60 -10.14 14.75
N MET A 286 9.55 -10.47 13.45
CA MET A 286 8.41 -10.16 12.61
C MET A 286 7.13 -10.85 13.08
N ILE A 287 6.02 -10.12 12.99
CA ILE A 287 4.72 -10.62 13.47
C ILE A 287 4.21 -11.79 12.62
N GLY A 288 4.35 -11.72 11.29
CA GLY A 288 3.86 -12.77 10.39
C GLY A 288 2.33 -12.82 10.27
N ARG A 289 1.68 -11.65 10.26
CA ARG A 289 0.23 -11.52 10.10
C ARG A 289 -0.14 -10.15 9.55
N GLY A 290 -0.73 -10.08 8.35
CA GLY A 290 -1.17 -8.81 7.80
C GLY A 290 -1.68 -8.89 6.38
N SER A 291 -2.30 -7.81 5.94
CA SER A 291 -2.82 -7.55 4.61
C SER A 291 -2.08 -6.39 3.96
N ALA A 292 -2.24 -6.17 2.67
CA ALA A 292 -1.72 -4.96 2.05
C ALA A 292 -2.42 -3.72 2.61
N VAL A 293 -3.74 -3.72 2.58
CA VAL A 293 -4.59 -2.63 3.06
C VAL A 293 -5.79 -3.18 3.80
N TRP A 294 -6.15 -2.57 4.92
CA TRP A 294 -7.48 -2.66 5.49
C TRP A 294 -7.84 -1.37 6.22
N ASN A 295 -9.10 -0.97 6.13
CA ASN A 295 -9.62 0.23 6.77
C ASN A 295 -10.60 -0.13 7.87
N TRP A 296 -10.73 0.75 8.88
CA TRP A 296 -11.61 0.53 10.03
C TRP A 296 -12.26 1.84 10.48
N PHE A 297 -13.60 1.85 10.63
CA PHE A 297 -14.39 3.04 10.99
C PHE A 297 -14.11 4.26 10.09
N SER A 298 -13.78 4.02 8.84
CA SER A 298 -13.39 5.05 7.87
C SER A 298 -14.55 5.38 6.91
N ILE A 299 -14.50 6.57 6.34
CA ILE A 299 -15.47 7.04 5.36
C ILE A 299 -14.72 7.39 4.07
N ASN A 300 -15.28 7.00 2.93
CA ASN A 300 -14.78 7.34 1.61
C ASN A 300 -13.31 6.94 1.41
N THR A 301 -13.06 5.62 1.42
CA THR A 301 -11.74 5.02 1.16
C THR A 301 -11.72 4.43 -0.23
N ILE A 302 -10.77 4.85 -1.06
CA ILE A 302 -10.59 4.33 -2.42
C ILE A 302 -9.23 3.63 -2.50
N VAL A 303 -9.24 2.36 -2.91
CA VAL A 303 -8.05 1.53 -3.12
C VAL A 303 -8.04 1.08 -4.56
N GLN A 304 -7.14 1.64 -5.38
CA GLN A 304 -7.16 1.42 -6.83
C GLN A 304 -5.78 1.29 -7.46
N TYR A 305 -5.71 0.55 -8.56
CA TYR A 305 -4.49 0.39 -9.37
C TYR A 305 -3.29 -0.14 -8.58
N ASN A 306 -3.52 -0.86 -7.49
CA ASN A 306 -2.45 -1.45 -6.70
C ASN A 306 -2.18 -2.88 -7.14
N GLN A 307 -0.95 -3.33 -6.91
CA GLN A 307 -0.54 -4.71 -7.05
C GLN A 307 -0.26 -5.30 -5.67
N VAL A 308 -0.93 -6.41 -5.33
CA VAL A 308 -0.75 -7.12 -4.06
C VAL A 308 -0.32 -8.55 -4.35
N ILE A 309 0.82 -8.95 -3.83
CA ILE A 309 1.39 -10.28 -4.07
C ILE A 309 1.81 -10.92 -2.75
N ASN A 310 1.42 -12.19 -2.57
CA ASN A 310 1.87 -13.02 -1.46
C ASN A 310 1.55 -12.45 -0.06
N ALA A 311 0.34 -11.93 0.17
CA ALA A 311 -0.09 -11.60 1.52
C ALA A 311 -0.19 -12.88 2.37
N LYS A 312 0.47 -12.90 3.53
CA LYS A 312 0.66 -14.11 4.33
C LYS A 312 0.29 -13.91 5.79
N GLY A 313 0.08 -15.02 6.47
CA GLY A 313 0.00 -15.03 7.92
C GLY A 313 -1.11 -15.90 8.50
N ILE A 314 -1.12 -15.96 9.83
CA ILE A 314 -2.01 -16.84 10.59
C ILE A 314 -3.49 -16.51 10.43
N MET A 315 -3.80 -15.23 10.34
CA MET A 315 -5.14 -14.63 10.29
C MET A 315 -5.09 -13.50 9.30
N ASP A 316 -6.22 -12.90 9.00
CA ASP A 316 -6.33 -11.81 8.03
C ASP A 316 -5.65 -12.23 6.70
N SER A 317 -4.58 -11.66 6.27
CA SER A 317 -3.81 -12.05 5.08
C SER A 317 -4.59 -11.99 3.77
N HIS A 318 -5.73 -11.30 3.76
CA HIS A 318 -6.39 -10.90 2.52
C HIS A 318 -5.51 -9.86 1.82
N GLY A 319 -5.59 -9.78 0.52
CA GLY A 319 -4.85 -8.75 -0.20
C GLY A 319 -5.30 -7.37 0.25
N ILE A 320 -6.54 -7.03 -0.02
CA ILE A 320 -7.20 -5.79 0.40
C ILE A 320 -8.55 -6.17 1.00
N HIS A 321 -8.83 -5.72 2.22
CA HIS A 321 -10.12 -6.03 2.83
C HIS A 321 -10.79 -4.82 3.50
N VAL A 322 -12.09 -4.92 3.70
CA VAL A 322 -12.94 -3.92 4.34
C VAL A 322 -13.28 -4.43 5.74
N ASP A 323 -12.59 -3.88 6.75
CA ASP A 323 -12.82 -4.24 8.14
C ASP A 323 -14.16 -3.61 8.63
N HIS A 324 -14.36 -3.45 9.91
CA HIS A 324 -15.66 -3.08 10.49
C HIS A 324 -16.05 -1.62 10.28
N SER A 325 -17.37 -1.40 10.06
CA SER A 325 -18.05 -0.12 10.22
C SER A 325 -17.51 1.02 9.34
N ASN A 326 -17.13 0.70 8.11
CA ASN A 326 -16.77 1.70 7.12
C ASN A 326 -17.99 2.12 6.29
N VAL A 327 -17.90 3.31 5.72
CA VAL A 327 -18.88 3.83 4.75
C VAL A 327 -18.14 4.21 3.49
N ASP A 328 -18.66 3.81 2.33
CA ASP A 328 -18.07 4.15 1.03
C ASP A 328 -16.62 3.68 0.86
N THR A 329 -16.43 2.36 0.82
CA THR A 329 -15.14 1.76 0.51
C THR A 329 -15.15 1.16 -0.89
N PHE A 330 -14.28 1.66 -1.78
CA PHE A 330 -14.17 1.22 -3.17
C PHE A 330 -12.82 0.57 -3.42
N ILE A 331 -12.85 -0.72 -3.76
CA ILE A 331 -11.69 -1.52 -4.14
C ILE A 331 -11.82 -1.82 -5.62
N GLN A 332 -11.01 -1.14 -6.45
CA GLN A 332 -11.16 -1.20 -7.91
C GLN A 332 -9.84 -1.22 -8.65
N TYR A 333 -9.79 -1.91 -9.79
CA TYR A 333 -8.64 -1.97 -10.68
C TYR A 333 -7.35 -2.49 -10.00
N ASN A 334 -7.47 -3.31 -8.96
CA ASN A 334 -6.32 -3.91 -8.28
C ASN A 334 -6.03 -5.29 -8.85
N TYR A 335 -4.76 -5.65 -8.87
CA TYR A 335 -4.29 -7.01 -9.10
C TYR A 335 -3.88 -7.64 -7.78
N MET A 336 -4.47 -8.77 -7.42
CA MET A 336 -4.13 -9.53 -6.22
C MET A 336 -3.74 -10.94 -6.62
N GLN A 337 -2.67 -11.47 -6.00
CA GLN A 337 -2.18 -12.81 -6.29
C GLN A 337 -1.58 -13.48 -5.05
N ASP A 338 -1.92 -14.75 -4.86
CA ASP A 338 -1.41 -15.61 -3.78
C ASP A 338 -1.58 -14.99 -2.38
N CYS A 339 -2.72 -14.30 -2.15
CA CYS A 339 -3.09 -13.76 -0.84
C CYS A 339 -3.78 -14.86 -0.03
N GLU A 340 -3.17 -15.29 1.07
CA GLU A 340 -3.60 -16.48 1.82
C GLU A 340 -5.02 -16.37 2.43
N GLY A 341 -5.49 -15.17 2.75
CA GLY A 341 -6.82 -14.95 3.33
C GLY A 341 -7.98 -15.00 2.32
N GLY A 342 -7.69 -14.72 1.06
CA GLY A 342 -8.68 -14.73 -0.01
C GLY A 342 -8.87 -13.39 -0.72
N PHE A 343 -9.92 -13.30 -1.55
CA PHE A 343 -10.15 -12.15 -2.42
C PHE A 343 -11.01 -11.09 -1.75
N VAL A 344 -12.28 -11.38 -1.49
CA VAL A 344 -13.22 -10.42 -0.90
C VAL A 344 -13.38 -10.71 0.59
N GLU A 345 -13.07 -9.73 1.41
CA GLU A 345 -13.46 -9.70 2.82
C GLU A 345 -14.18 -8.40 3.14
N ILE A 346 -15.42 -8.52 3.63
CA ILE A 346 -16.22 -7.41 4.13
C ILE A 346 -16.75 -7.82 5.50
N LEU A 347 -16.20 -7.26 6.56
CA LEU A 347 -16.65 -7.56 7.91
C LEU A 347 -17.93 -6.81 8.26
N GLY A 348 -18.44 -6.96 9.49
CA GLY A 348 -19.75 -6.42 9.87
C GLY A 348 -19.81 -4.89 9.95
N GLY A 349 -21.03 -4.36 9.76
CA GLY A 349 -21.35 -2.94 9.99
C GLY A 349 -20.95 -1.98 8.87
N ASN A 350 -20.50 -2.48 7.74
CA ASN A 350 -20.13 -1.63 6.60
C ASN A 350 -21.37 -1.18 5.82
N GLN A 351 -21.25 -0.03 5.18
CA GLN A 351 -22.22 0.47 4.23
C GLN A 351 -21.53 0.81 2.91
N ARG A 352 -21.99 0.21 1.82
CA ARG A 352 -21.49 0.41 0.47
C ARG A 352 -19.99 0.10 0.32
N ALA A 353 -19.67 -1.20 0.53
CA ALA A 353 -18.38 -1.76 0.18
C ALA A 353 -18.44 -2.31 -1.25
N VAL A 354 -17.50 -1.90 -2.10
CA VAL A 354 -17.53 -2.17 -3.53
C VAL A 354 -16.22 -2.80 -4.00
N TYR A 355 -16.30 -4.00 -4.57
CA TYR A 355 -15.19 -4.65 -5.28
C TYR A 355 -15.54 -4.71 -6.76
N ARG A 356 -14.82 -3.97 -7.60
CA ARG A 356 -15.10 -3.91 -9.04
C ARG A 356 -13.84 -3.83 -9.90
N PHE A 357 -13.89 -4.46 -11.05
CA PHE A 357 -12.81 -4.44 -12.04
C PHE A 357 -11.44 -4.85 -11.45
N ASN A 358 -11.41 -5.77 -10.49
CA ASN A 358 -10.19 -6.34 -9.95
C ASN A 358 -9.87 -7.69 -10.61
N ILE A 359 -8.61 -8.07 -10.56
CA ILE A 359 -8.14 -9.41 -10.91
C ILE A 359 -7.58 -10.07 -9.66
N SER A 360 -8.08 -11.26 -9.34
CA SER A 360 -7.68 -12.10 -8.21
C SER A 360 -7.16 -13.44 -8.73
N VAL A 361 -5.95 -13.81 -8.34
CA VAL A 361 -5.30 -15.04 -8.82
C VAL A 361 -4.80 -15.85 -7.65
N ASN A 362 -5.34 -17.06 -7.49
CA ASN A 362 -4.97 -18.01 -6.43
C ASN A 362 -5.09 -17.47 -5.00
N ASP A 363 -5.93 -16.46 -4.78
CA ASP A 363 -6.21 -15.94 -3.47
C ASP A 363 -7.07 -16.92 -2.66
N GLY A 364 -6.74 -17.13 -1.38
CA GLY A 364 -7.36 -18.09 -0.48
C GLY A 364 -6.57 -19.38 -0.27
N TRP A 365 -5.43 -19.56 -0.91
CA TRP A 365 -4.57 -20.71 -0.69
C TRP A 365 -3.64 -20.48 0.50
N ARG A 366 -3.83 -21.25 1.58
CA ARG A 366 -2.97 -21.21 2.76
C ARG A 366 -2.01 -22.37 2.80
N HIS A 367 -0.76 -22.08 3.05
CA HIS A 367 0.26 -23.09 3.30
C HIS A 367 0.02 -23.74 4.67
N GLN A 368 -0.52 -24.96 4.69
CA GLN A 368 -1.01 -25.62 5.93
C GLN A 368 0.09 -25.88 6.98
N ASP A 369 1.35 -26.00 6.57
CA ASP A 369 2.42 -26.44 7.46
C ASP A 369 2.87 -25.40 8.47
N ASN A 370 2.56 -24.12 8.26
CA ASN A 370 3.07 -23.03 9.08
C ASN A 370 2.12 -22.56 10.21
N TYR A 371 0.83 -23.01 10.22
CA TYR A 371 -0.19 -22.36 11.04
C TYR A 371 -1.11 -23.32 11.80
N ASN A 372 -0.74 -24.59 11.96
CA ASN A 372 -1.60 -25.71 12.42
C ASN A 372 -2.38 -25.48 13.72
N LEU A 373 -1.96 -24.59 14.61
CA LEU A 373 -2.60 -24.37 15.91
C LEU A 373 -3.37 -23.05 16.00
N LEU A 374 -3.03 -22.08 15.17
CA LEU A 374 -3.59 -20.71 15.23
C LEU A 374 -4.33 -20.30 13.96
N ARG A 375 -4.67 -21.26 13.11
CA ARG A 375 -5.44 -20.97 11.91
C ARG A 375 -6.86 -20.54 12.31
N TRP A 376 -7.24 -19.35 11.82
CA TRP A 376 -8.62 -18.92 11.96
C TRP A 376 -9.52 -19.85 11.13
N PRO A 377 -10.57 -20.45 11.70
CA PRO A 377 -11.51 -21.21 10.90
C PRO A 377 -12.12 -20.35 9.80
N ASN A 378 -12.20 -20.88 8.59
CA ASN A 378 -12.85 -20.24 7.44
C ASN A 378 -12.16 -18.98 6.89
N SER A 379 -10.84 -18.88 7.01
CA SER A 379 -10.11 -17.75 6.43
C SER A 379 -9.74 -17.89 4.95
N ASP A 380 -10.04 -19.02 4.34
CA ASP A 380 -9.71 -19.34 2.95
C ASP A 380 -10.93 -19.08 2.05
N HIS A 381 -11.29 -17.82 1.85
CA HIS A 381 -12.52 -17.47 1.15
C HIS A 381 -12.26 -16.77 -0.19
N THR A 382 -13.00 -17.15 -1.22
CA THR A 382 -13.14 -16.29 -2.39
C THR A 382 -13.99 -15.07 -2.05
N ILE A 383 -15.09 -15.27 -1.29
CA ILE A 383 -15.97 -14.18 -0.81
C ILE A 383 -16.30 -14.44 0.65
N TRP A 384 -15.99 -13.50 1.51
CA TRP A 384 -16.35 -13.52 2.92
C TRP A 384 -17.03 -12.23 3.36
N LEU A 385 -18.35 -12.25 3.45
CA LEU A 385 -19.13 -11.20 4.09
C LEU A 385 -19.55 -11.69 5.48
N ASN A 386 -18.99 -11.07 6.51
CA ASN A 386 -19.29 -11.39 7.90
C ASN A 386 -20.28 -10.35 8.47
N ASN A 387 -21.11 -10.78 9.44
CA ASN A 387 -22.09 -9.93 10.10
C ASN A 387 -21.69 -9.52 11.53
N LYS A 388 -20.46 -9.81 11.96
CA LYS A 388 -19.98 -9.48 13.31
C LYS A 388 -19.10 -8.24 13.26
N VAL A 389 -19.25 -7.39 14.27
CA VAL A 389 -18.35 -6.26 14.58
C VAL A 389 -17.58 -6.62 15.83
N TRP A 390 -16.29 -6.37 15.83
CA TRP A 390 -15.45 -6.66 16.99
C TRP A 390 -15.99 -6.01 18.28
N GLY A 391 -16.13 -6.84 19.31
CA GLY A 391 -16.63 -6.42 20.63
C GLY A 391 -18.13 -6.23 20.70
N SER A 392 -18.89 -6.69 19.70
CA SER A 392 -20.36 -6.78 19.74
C SER A 392 -20.81 -8.24 19.70
N GLU A 393 -21.75 -8.59 20.56
CA GLU A 393 -22.44 -9.88 20.53
C GLU A 393 -23.56 -9.90 19.48
N GLU A 394 -24.06 -8.73 19.09
CA GLU A 394 -25.13 -8.60 18.11
C GLU A 394 -24.62 -8.73 16.68
N ASP A 395 -25.54 -9.15 15.78
CA ASP A 395 -25.28 -9.17 14.35
C ASP A 395 -25.41 -7.77 13.75
N HIS A 396 -24.40 -7.38 13.03
CA HIS A 396 -24.32 -6.12 12.29
C HIS A 396 -23.99 -6.43 10.81
N PRO A 397 -24.93 -6.92 10.02
CA PRO A 397 -24.66 -7.25 8.63
C PRO A 397 -24.26 -5.98 7.85
N SER A 398 -23.27 -6.10 7.00
CA SER A 398 -22.92 -5.04 6.05
C SER A 398 -24.00 -4.89 4.99
N HIS A 399 -24.34 -3.64 4.63
CA HIS A 399 -25.39 -3.37 3.67
C HIS A 399 -24.86 -2.80 2.36
N ASP A 400 -25.64 -3.07 1.28
CA ASP A 400 -25.41 -2.50 -0.04
C ASP A 400 -23.99 -2.75 -0.54
N SER A 401 -23.53 -4.02 -0.36
CA SER A 401 -22.23 -4.46 -0.86
C SER A 401 -22.32 -4.85 -2.34
N TYR A 402 -21.33 -4.46 -3.14
CA TYR A 402 -21.29 -4.71 -4.58
C TYR A 402 -20.00 -5.45 -4.96
N ILE A 403 -20.14 -6.59 -5.63
CA ILE A 403 -19.03 -7.39 -6.16
C ILE A 403 -19.30 -7.59 -7.63
N TYR A 404 -18.65 -6.84 -8.52
CA TYR A 404 -18.97 -6.92 -9.93
C TYR A 404 -17.81 -6.65 -10.87
N ASN A 405 -17.89 -7.22 -12.06
CA ASN A 405 -16.85 -7.12 -13.08
C ASN A 405 -15.42 -7.44 -12.56
N ASN A 406 -15.32 -8.40 -11.63
CA ASN A 406 -14.04 -8.93 -11.23
C ASN A 406 -13.72 -10.21 -12.01
N THR A 407 -12.45 -10.53 -12.16
CA THR A 407 -11.97 -11.80 -12.68
C THR A 407 -11.25 -12.56 -11.58
N VAL A 408 -11.80 -13.67 -11.14
CA VAL A 408 -11.27 -14.51 -10.07
C VAL A 408 -10.84 -15.84 -10.67
N VAL A 409 -9.55 -16.14 -10.52
CA VAL A 409 -8.93 -17.35 -11.07
C VAL A 409 -8.26 -18.16 -9.99
N ILE A 410 -8.59 -19.43 -9.87
CA ILE A 410 -7.91 -20.40 -9.01
C ILE A 410 -7.45 -21.56 -9.89
N ASN A 411 -6.14 -21.74 -10.02
CA ASN A 411 -5.58 -22.71 -10.97
C ASN A 411 -4.37 -23.49 -10.43
N LYS A 412 -4.15 -23.52 -9.11
CA LYS A 412 -3.11 -24.37 -8.53
C LYS A 412 -3.42 -25.84 -8.76
N SER A 413 -2.38 -26.65 -8.92
CA SER A 413 -2.48 -28.06 -9.33
C SER A 413 -1.76 -29.03 -8.38
N GLY A 414 -2.06 -30.30 -8.50
CA GLY A 414 -1.40 -31.35 -7.73
C GLY A 414 -1.59 -31.17 -6.23
N ASN A 415 -0.51 -31.17 -5.46
CA ASN A 415 -0.55 -31.01 -4.01
C ASN A 415 -0.86 -29.57 -3.55
N GLU A 416 -0.84 -28.61 -4.45
CA GLU A 416 -1.21 -27.22 -4.18
C GLU A 416 -2.66 -26.90 -4.60
N ALA A 417 -3.38 -27.85 -5.22
CA ALA A 417 -4.79 -27.66 -5.52
C ALA A 417 -5.60 -27.46 -4.22
N PHE A 418 -6.51 -26.50 -4.24
CA PHE A 418 -7.30 -26.14 -3.07
C PHE A 418 -8.71 -25.69 -3.45
N ASP A 419 -9.62 -25.79 -2.49
CA ASP A 419 -10.97 -25.26 -2.59
C ASP A 419 -11.14 -24.10 -1.62
N THR A 420 -11.85 -23.07 -2.05
CA THR A 420 -12.20 -21.93 -1.21
C THR A 420 -13.63 -22.05 -0.67
N ALA A 421 -13.93 -21.26 0.37
CA ALA A 421 -15.29 -21.06 0.85
C ALA A 421 -15.91 -19.78 0.26
N ILE A 422 -17.24 -19.70 0.31
CA ILE A 422 -18.02 -18.48 0.06
C ILE A 422 -19.03 -18.33 1.18
N ASP A 423 -18.88 -17.27 1.98
CA ASP A 423 -19.82 -16.86 3.02
C ASP A 423 -20.41 -15.48 2.70
N ILE A 424 -21.74 -15.38 2.68
CA ILE A 424 -22.45 -14.12 2.43
C ILE A 424 -23.47 -13.90 3.54
N LYS A 425 -23.10 -13.11 4.55
CA LYS A 425 -23.94 -12.71 5.69
C LYS A 425 -24.18 -11.21 5.65
N GLY A 426 -24.66 -10.73 4.50
CA GLY A 426 -24.91 -9.34 4.22
C GLY A 426 -26.38 -8.97 4.25
N LYS A 427 -26.64 -7.76 3.75
CA LYS A 427 -27.99 -7.24 3.49
C LYS A 427 -27.97 -6.39 2.23
N ASN A 428 -28.72 -6.78 1.21
CA ASN A 428 -28.72 -6.18 -0.12
C ASN A 428 -27.37 -6.33 -0.84
N THR A 429 -26.74 -7.50 -0.82
CA THR A 429 -25.51 -7.78 -1.57
C THR A 429 -25.84 -8.00 -3.05
N ARG A 430 -25.00 -7.48 -3.93
CA ARG A 430 -25.11 -7.63 -5.38
C ARG A 430 -23.84 -8.24 -5.96
N ILE A 431 -23.97 -9.37 -6.66
CA ILE A 431 -22.86 -10.10 -7.27
C ILE A 431 -23.20 -10.31 -8.75
N PHE A 432 -22.55 -9.56 -9.64
CA PHE A 432 -22.91 -9.60 -11.05
C PHE A 432 -21.71 -9.34 -11.98
N ASN A 433 -21.80 -9.87 -13.19
CA ASN A 433 -20.77 -9.69 -14.22
C ASN A 433 -19.36 -10.14 -13.80
N ASN A 434 -19.20 -11.06 -12.84
CA ASN A 434 -17.88 -11.57 -12.45
C ASN A 434 -17.53 -12.84 -13.24
N ILE A 435 -16.26 -13.11 -13.46
CA ILE A 435 -15.74 -14.40 -13.86
C ILE A 435 -15.23 -15.13 -12.62
N PHE A 436 -15.72 -16.34 -12.40
CA PHE A 436 -15.21 -17.30 -11.44
C PHE A 436 -14.66 -18.50 -12.20
N TYR A 437 -13.35 -18.65 -12.21
CA TYR A 437 -12.62 -19.65 -12.99
C TYR A 437 -11.81 -20.54 -12.04
N ALA A 438 -12.12 -21.84 -12.00
CA ALA A 438 -11.37 -22.84 -11.23
C ALA A 438 -10.91 -23.97 -12.13
N ASN A 439 -9.60 -24.27 -12.11
CA ASN A 439 -8.98 -25.29 -12.96
C ASN A 439 -7.95 -26.12 -12.19
N ASN A 440 -7.34 -27.10 -12.85
CA ASN A 440 -6.22 -27.89 -12.37
C ASN A 440 -6.47 -28.66 -11.05
N GLY A 441 -7.72 -28.99 -10.76
CA GLY A 441 -8.12 -29.69 -9.53
C GLY A 441 -8.50 -28.77 -8.37
N SER A 442 -8.34 -27.46 -8.53
CA SER A 442 -8.80 -26.46 -7.56
C SER A 442 -10.29 -26.14 -7.75
N GLY A 443 -10.90 -25.51 -6.73
CA GLY A 443 -12.32 -25.16 -6.72
C GLY A 443 -12.64 -23.85 -6.02
N ILE A 444 -13.86 -23.34 -6.29
CA ILE A 444 -14.40 -22.13 -5.67
C ILE A 444 -15.72 -22.43 -4.99
N GLY A 445 -15.82 -22.11 -3.69
CA GLY A 445 -17.05 -22.22 -2.93
C GLY A 445 -17.46 -23.64 -2.55
N ASN A 446 -16.60 -24.65 -2.71
CA ASN A 446 -16.89 -26.04 -2.37
C ASN A 446 -16.66 -26.36 -0.90
N GLN A 447 -15.96 -25.52 -0.16
CA GLN A 447 -15.96 -25.61 1.29
C GLN A 447 -17.32 -25.16 1.84
N GLN A 448 -17.66 -25.55 3.06
CA GLN A 448 -18.94 -25.22 3.65
C GLN A 448 -19.16 -23.71 3.67
N GLY A 449 -20.16 -23.25 2.92
CA GLY A 449 -20.55 -21.86 2.80
C GLY A 449 -21.87 -21.56 3.50
N ASN A 450 -22.10 -20.30 3.82
CA ASN A 450 -23.32 -19.80 4.41
C ASN A 450 -23.85 -18.60 3.61
N TYR A 451 -25.13 -18.62 3.24
CA TYR A 451 -25.76 -17.61 2.39
C TYR A 451 -26.99 -17.03 3.12
N ASN A 452 -26.73 -16.04 4.01
CA ASN A 452 -27.74 -15.40 4.86
C ASN A 452 -27.94 -13.93 4.49
N ASP A 453 -28.13 -13.63 3.22
CA ASP A 453 -28.58 -12.33 2.75
C ASP A 453 -29.97 -12.50 2.12
N PRO A 454 -31.04 -12.03 2.77
CA PRO A 454 -32.40 -12.22 2.26
C PRO A 454 -32.69 -11.45 0.97
N ASN A 455 -31.85 -10.46 0.65
CA ASN A 455 -31.99 -9.62 -0.53
C ASN A 455 -30.76 -9.77 -1.46
N LEU A 456 -30.08 -10.91 -1.44
CA LEU A 456 -28.98 -11.20 -2.35
C LEU A 456 -29.50 -11.18 -3.80
N LEU A 457 -28.89 -10.34 -4.61
CA LEU A 457 -29.11 -10.32 -6.06
C LEU A 457 -27.86 -10.81 -6.77
N MET A 458 -28.03 -11.84 -7.59
CA MET A 458 -26.94 -12.45 -8.34
C MET A 458 -27.36 -12.68 -9.80
N THR A 459 -26.59 -12.16 -10.76
CA THR A 459 -26.93 -12.25 -12.17
C THR A 459 -25.71 -12.14 -13.08
N ASN A 460 -25.77 -12.78 -14.25
CA ASN A 460 -24.81 -12.67 -15.34
C ASN A 460 -23.34 -12.88 -14.91
N ASN A 461 -23.10 -13.78 -13.95
CA ASN A 461 -21.73 -14.21 -13.66
C ASN A 461 -21.37 -15.38 -14.59
N LEU A 462 -20.09 -15.50 -14.90
CA LEU A 462 -19.54 -16.58 -15.67
C LEU A 462 -18.83 -17.58 -14.74
N PHE A 463 -19.12 -18.86 -14.93
CA PHE A 463 -18.54 -19.95 -14.16
C PHE A 463 -17.83 -20.94 -15.05
N HIS A 464 -16.58 -21.24 -14.70
CA HIS A 464 -15.77 -22.27 -15.34
C HIS A 464 -15.20 -23.25 -14.31
N GLY A 465 -15.30 -24.54 -14.63
CA GLY A 465 -14.66 -25.61 -13.87
C GLY A 465 -15.36 -25.94 -12.55
N ASN A 466 -14.58 -26.24 -11.51
CA ASN A 466 -15.06 -26.75 -10.23
C ASN A 466 -15.59 -25.62 -9.32
N ILE A 467 -16.80 -25.17 -9.60
CA ILE A 467 -17.48 -24.12 -8.80
C ILE A 467 -18.66 -24.76 -8.06
N SER A 468 -18.85 -24.39 -6.80
CA SER A 468 -19.97 -24.87 -5.97
C SER A 468 -21.33 -24.76 -6.68
N ASN A 469 -22.06 -25.88 -6.79
CA ASN A 469 -23.39 -25.87 -7.35
C ASN A 469 -24.36 -25.01 -6.55
N HIS A 470 -24.19 -24.92 -5.24
CA HIS A 470 -25.02 -24.06 -4.41
C HIS A 470 -24.83 -22.60 -4.82
N PHE A 471 -23.60 -22.14 -4.97
CA PHE A 471 -23.29 -20.77 -5.38
C PHE A 471 -23.76 -20.47 -6.81
N ARG A 472 -23.42 -21.33 -7.76
CA ARG A 472 -23.86 -21.19 -9.18
C ARG A 472 -25.36 -21.06 -9.35
N ASN A 473 -26.12 -21.84 -8.59
CA ASN A 473 -27.58 -21.89 -8.72
C ASN A 473 -28.31 -20.66 -8.16
N LEU A 474 -27.61 -19.78 -7.45
CA LEU A 474 -28.14 -18.48 -7.05
C LEU A 474 -28.24 -17.50 -8.23
N ASP A 475 -27.50 -17.76 -9.32
CA ASP A 475 -27.50 -16.94 -10.54
C ASP A 475 -28.32 -17.65 -11.63
N SER A 476 -29.55 -17.17 -11.85
CA SER A 476 -30.43 -17.71 -12.88
C SER A 476 -30.04 -17.36 -14.31
N ASN A 477 -29.24 -16.32 -14.49
CA ASN A 477 -28.76 -15.81 -15.79
C ASN A 477 -27.26 -16.07 -16.00
N ARG A 478 -26.70 -17.03 -15.26
CA ARG A 478 -25.28 -17.37 -15.36
C ARG A 478 -24.87 -17.87 -16.73
N VAL A 479 -23.61 -17.68 -17.05
CA VAL A 479 -22.94 -18.27 -18.21
C VAL A 479 -22.02 -19.39 -17.73
N ASP A 480 -22.25 -20.60 -18.22
CA ASP A 480 -21.43 -21.78 -17.90
C ASP A 480 -20.60 -22.15 -19.13
N ILE A 481 -19.26 -22.11 -19.03
CA ILE A 481 -18.37 -22.37 -20.16
C ILE A 481 -17.20 -23.29 -19.79
N ASN A 482 -16.52 -23.81 -20.81
CA ASN A 482 -15.39 -24.73 -20.62
C ASN A 482 -14.02 -24.04 -20.75
N SER A 483 -13.89 -22.86 -21.36
CA SER A 483 -12.64 -22.10 -21.49
C SER A 483 -12.90 -20.69 -21.96
N ASP A 484 -12.27 -19.68 -21.37
CA ASP A 484 -12.58 -18.26 -21.67
C ASP A 484 -11.38 -17.32 -21.88
N PHE A 485 -10.18 -17.68 -21.49
CA PHE A 485 -9.03 -16.79 -21.62
C PHE A 485 -8.22 -17.00 -22.88
N SER A 486 -7.59 -15.93 -23.39
CA SER A 486 -6.81 -15.95 -24.62
C SER A 486 -5.50 -16.73 -24.51
N ASN A 487 -5.02 -17.02 -23.30
CA ASN A 487 -3.85 -17.82 -22.98
C ASN A 487 -4.12 -18.71 -21.78
N GLU A 488 -3.75 -19.98 -21.86
CA GLU A 488 -3.88 -20.94 -20.77
C GLU A 488 -2.72 -20.87 -19.76
N GLU A 489 -1.64 -20.18 -20.09
CA GLU A 489 -0.52 -19.94 -19.18
C GLU A 489 -0.76 -18.66 -18.37
N ILE A 490 -1.05 -18.81 -17.11
CA ILE A 490 -1.48 -17.76 -16.18
C ILE A 490 -0.27 -17.26 -15.37
N GLY A 491 0.18 -16.06 -15.61
CA GLY A 491 1.33 -15.49 -14.91
C GLY A 491 1.34 -13.97 -14.74
N TYR A 492 0.64 -13.18 -15.59
CA TYR A 492 0.75 -11.72 -15.60
C TYR A 492 -0.58 -11.00 -15.87
N GLN A 493 -0.66 -9.73 -15.46
CA GLN A 493 -1.86 -8.88 -15.56
C GLN A 493 -2.52 -8.88 -16.95
N ASN A 494 -1.75 -8.98 -18.04
CA ASN A 494 -2.25 -8.95 -19.40
C ASN A 494 -2.86 -10.28 -19.88
N GLU A 495 -2.67 -11.37 -19.15
CA GLU A 495 -3.09 -12.72 -19.56
C GLU A 495 -4.55 -12.99 -19.18
N PHE A 496 -5.15 -12.13 -18.35
CA PHE A 496 -6.57 -12.23 -17.96
C PHE A 496 -7.51 -11.41 -18.87
N GLN A 497 -7.02 -10.98 -20.03
CA GLN A 497 -7.91 -10.46 -21.06
C GLN A 497 -8.76 -11.60 -21.65
N ILE A 498 -10.07 -11.40 -21.70
CA ILE A 498 -10.99 -12.37 -22.29
C ILE A 498 -10.71 -12.55 -23.79
N ASN A 499 -10.83 -13.78 -24.28
CA ASN A 499 -10.79 -14.08 -25.70
C ASN A 499 -11.99 -13.43 -26.40
N LEU A 500 -11.78 -12.80 -27.56
CA LEU A 500 -12.87 -12.16 -28.34
C LEU A 500 -13.93 -13.14 -28.86
N SER A 501 -13.66 -14.43 -28.85
CA SER A 501 -14.64 -15.49 -29.10
C SER A 501 -15.35 -15.97 -27.82
N SER A 502 -15.02 -15.39 -26.67
CA SER A 502 -15.59 -15.76 -25.40
C SER A 502 -17.10 -15.50 -25.31
N GLN A 503 -17.78 -16.36 -24.57
CA GLN A 503 -19.19 -16.17 -24.23
C GLN A 503 -19.42 -15.05 -23.22
N SER A 504 -18.35 -14.49 -22.59
CA SER A 504 -18.43 -13.32 -21.71
C SER A 504 -18.64 -12.01 -22.48
N ILE A 505 -18.35 -12.00 -23.79
CA ILE A 505 -18.51 -10.80 -24.64
C ILE A 505 -19.99 -10.43 -24.77
N ASN A 506 -20.33 -9.19 -24.37
CA ASN A 506 -21.70 -8.63 -24.38
C ASN A 506 -22.72 -9.51 -23.60
N ALA A 507 -22.28 -10.28 -22.64
CA ALA A 507 -23.13 -11.17 -21.85
C ALA A 507 -23.47 -10.65 -20.46
N GLY A 508 -22.87 -9.53 -20.06
CA GLY A 508 -23.12 -8.89 -18.75
C GLY A 508 -24.48 -8.19 -18.70
N THR A 509 -24.98 -7.99 -17.49
CA THR A 509 -26.15 -7.14 -17.24
C THR A 509 -25.76 -5.65 -17.35
N ALA A 510 -26.68 -4.82 -17.86
CA ALA A 510 -26.49 -3.38 -17.95
C ALA A 510 -26.34 -2.73 -16.56
N TYR A 511 -25.60 -1.65 -16.49
CA TYR A 511 -25.41 -0.89 -15.26
C TYR A 511 -26.60 0.05 -14.99
N ALA A 512 -27.74 -0.54 -14.64
CA ALA A 512 -28.99 0.19 -14.41
C ALA A 512 -29.82 -0.46 -13.29
N GLY A 513 -30.69 0.32 -12.64
CA GLY A 513 -31.56 -0.17 -11.57
C GLY A 513 -30.73 -0.72 -10.40
N ASP A 514 -31.04 -1.94 -9.96
CA ASP A 514 -30.33 -2.61 -8.86
C ASP A 514 -28.86 -2.89 -9.14
N TYR A 515 -28.44 -2.83 -10.40
CA TYR A 515 -27.09 -3.09 -10.89
C TYR A 515 -26.37 -1.80 -11.36
N ALA A 516 -26.90 -0.62 -11.01
CA ALA A 516 -26.23 0.63 -11.31
C ALA A 516 -24.89 0.75 -10.59
N HIS A 517 -23.93 1.43 -11.22
CA HIS A 517 -22.65 1.72 -10.55
C HIS A 517 -22.88 2.56 -9.28
N PRO A 518 -22.40 2.13 -8.11
CA PRO A 518 -22.34 3.03 -6.97
C PRO A 518 -21.39 4.20 -7.27
N ALA A 519 -21.85 5.41 -6.99
CA ALA A 519 -21.05 6.62 -7.13
C ALA A 519 -19.96 6.69 -6.04
N ILE A 520 -18.75 7.06 -6.44
CA ILE A 520 -17.71 7.46 -5.49
C ILE A 520 -17.99 8.89 -5.05
N PRO A 521 -18.03 9.19 -3.74
CA PRO A 521 -18.20 10.55 -3.25
C PRO A 521 -16.93 11.40 -3.47
N VAL A 522 -16.74 11.92 -4.69
CA VAL A 522 -15.53 12.69 -5.06
C VAL A 522 -15.65 14.20 -4.72
N ASN A 523 -16.77 14.65 -4.22
CA ASN A 523 -17.17 16.07 -4.18
C ASN A 523 -16.44 16.98 -3.21
N ALA A 524 -15.58 16.46 -2.34
CA ALA A 524 -15.18 17.26 -1.19
C ALA A 524 -13.67 17.46 -1.07
N SER A 525 -12.83 16.90 -1.92
CA SER A 525 -11.40 16.96 -1.69
C SER A 525 -10.60 16.92 -2.98
N ASP A 526 -9.62 17.82 -3.09
CA ASP A 526 -8.63 17.86 -4.19
C ASP A 526 -7.86 16.55 -4.35
N ILE A 527 -7.81 15.69 -3.31
CA ILE A 527 -7.15 14.38 -3.40
C ILE A 527 -7.83 13.44 -4.40
N PHE A 528 -9.11 13.64 -4.70
CA PHE A 528 -9.87 12.86 -5.67
C PHE A 528 -10.00 13.52 -7.04
N ALA A 529 -9.24 14.57 -7.34
CA ALA A 529 -9.33 15.31 -8.62
C ALA A 529 -9.18 14.43 -9.87
N ASN A 530 -8.50 13.28 -9.74
CA ASN A 530 -8.30 12.32 -10.82
C ASN A 530 -9.11 11.02 -10.65
N VAL A 531 -10.04 10.98 -9.70
CA VAL A 531 -10.91 9.83 -9.46
C VAL A 531 -12.26 10.08 -10.12
N GLU A 532 -12.67 9.16 -10.99
CA GLU A 532 -13.97 9.22 -11.65
C GLU A 532 -15.07 8.81 -10.67
N GLU A 533 -16.17 9.59 -10.63
CA GLU A 533 -17.35 9.28 -9.82
C GLU A 533 -17.94 7.91 -10.17
N TYR A 534 -17.96 7.58 -11.47
CA TYR A 534 -18.38 6.30 -12.00
C TYR A 534 -17.28 5.69 -12.86
N PRO A 535 -17.19 4.37 -12.98
CA PRO A 535 -16.24 3.74 -13.89
C PRO A 535 -16.47 4.15 -15.33
N THR A 536 -15.45 4.67 -16.00
CA THR A 536 -15.46 4.99 -17.43
C THR A 536 -14.67 3.99 -18.25
N VAL A 537 -13.83 3.21 -17.58
CA VAL A 537 -12.97 2.17 -18.17
C VAL A 537 -12.98 0.89 -17.34
N ASP A 538 -12.55 -0.21 -17.95
CA ASP A 538 -12.28 -1.47 -17.30
C ASP A 538 -10.84 -1.54 -16.72
N PHE A 539 -10.44 -2.71 -16.18
CA PHE A 539 -9.08 -2.96 -15.67
C PHE A 539 -7.99 -2.69 -16.73
N PHE A 540 -8.25 -3.01 -17.98
CA PHE A 540 -7.32 -2.87 -19.11
C PHE A 540 -7.46 -1.53 -19.84
N SER A 541 -8.22 -0.61 -19.28
CA SER A 541 -8.50 0.72 -19.86
C SER A 541 -9.34 0.72 -21.14
N ASN A 542 -10.10 -0.35 -21.40
CA ASN A 542 -11.12 -0.31 -22.45
C ASN A 542 -12.33 0.52 -21.96
N SER A 543 -12.91 1.30 -22.88
CA SER A 543 -14.06 2.17 -22.54
C SER A 543 -15.29 1.36 -22.15
N LEU A 544 -16.00 1.83 -21.13
CA LEU A 544 -17.34 1.37 -20.73
C LEU A 544 -18.45 2.25 -21.30
N SER A 545 -18.13 3.34 -21.99
CA SER A 545 -19.13 4.29 -22.49
C SER A 545 -19.96 3.71 -23.62
N GLY A 546 -21.27 3.89 -23.55
CA GLY A 546 -22.20 3.46 -24.59
C GLY A 546 -22.61 2.00 -24.57
N ASP A 547 -22.18 1.24 -23.57
CA ASP A 547 -22.47 -0.19 -23.47
C ASP A 547 -23.79 -0.45 -22.77
N SER A 548 -24.80 -0.86 -23.56
CA SER A 548 -26.05 -1.42 -23.01
C SER A 548 -25.85 -2.84 -22.46
N THR A 549 -24.81 -3.55 -22.92
CA THR A 549 -24.47 -4.91 -22.51
C THR A 549 -22.94 -4.98 -22.34
N PRO A 550 -22.42 -4.80 -21.11
CA PRO A 550 -20.98 -4.94 -20.85
C PRO A 550 -20.53 -6.40 -20.97
N ASN A 551 -19.23 -6.61 -21.03
CA ASN A 551 -18.68 -7.94 -20.88
C ASN A 551 -18.76 -8.41 -19.41
N ILE A 552 -18.71 -9.71 -19.22
CA ILE A 552 -18.52 -10.32 -17.91
C ILE A 552 -17.01 -10.33 -17.59
N GLY A 553 -16.62 -10.03 -16.34
CA GLY A 553 -15.23 -9.98 -15.89
C GLY A 553 -14.60 -8.60 -15.91
N ALA A 554 -13.31 -8.53 -15.59
CA ALA A 554 -12.54 -7.30 -15.47
C ALA A 554 -12.13 -6.68 -16.82
N SER A 555 -12.45 -7.34 -17.95
CA SER A 555 -12.10 -6.91 -19.31
C SER A 555 -13.34 -6.61 -20.15
N ASN A 556 -13.45 -5.40 -20.68
CA ASN A 556 -14.51 -4.98 -21.59
C ASN A 556 -14.03 -4.86 -23.05
N ALA A 557 -12.99 -5.60 -23.44
CA ALA A 557 -12.47 -5.61 -24.82
C ALA A 557 -13.56 -6.12 -25.79
N LYS A 558 -13.86 -5.36 -26.87
CA LYS A 558 -14.89 -5.69 -27.86
C LYS A 558 -14.36 -5.97 -29.26
N SER A 559 -13.10 -5.70 -29.51
CA SER A 559 -12.42 -6.00 -30.80
C SER A 559 -10.92 -6.10 -30.60
N ARG A 560 -10.24 -6.87 -31.47
CA ARG A 560 -8.80 -6.89 -31.61
C ARG A 560 -8.25 -5.62 -32.29
N GLU A 561 -8.85 -4.46 -32.11
CA GLU A 561 -8.08 -3.26 -32.31
C GLU A 561 -7.03 -3.26 -31.19
N ILE A 562 -5.83 -3.71 -31.55
CA ILE A 562 -4.62 -3.21 -30.91
C ILE A 562 -4.65 -1.70 -31.19
N LYS A 563 -5.50 -0.98 -30.48
CA LYS A 563 -5.15 0.36 -30.12
C LYS A 563 -3.90 0.16 -29.24
N LEU A 564 -2.75 0.26 -29.87
CA LEU A 564 -1.64 0.94 -29.21
C LEU A 564 -2.27 2.19 -28.61
N LEU A 565 -2.80 2.04 -27.42
CA LEU A 565 -3.16 3.17 -26.60
C LEU A 565 -1.85 3.93 -26.45
N ASN A 566 -1.65 4.94 -27.33
CA ASN A 566 -1.01 6.16 -26.93
C ASN A 566 -1.86 6.78 -25.80
N LYS A 567 -2.10 6.05 -24.70
CA LYS A 567 -2.09 6.70 -23.43
C LYS A 567 -0.69 7.28 -23.40
N THR A 568 -0.59 8.58 -23.44
CA THR A 568 0.43 9.23 -22.65
C THR A 568 0.33 8.53 -21.30
N LYS A 569 1.09 7.42 -21.13
CA LYS A 569 1.52 6.94 -19.81
C LYS A 569 1.82 8.26 -19.11
N PRO A 570 1.35 8.51 -17.90
CA PRO A 570 1.92 9.61 -17.16
C PRO A 570 3.40 9.43 -17.42
N THR A 571 4.07 10.48 -17.86
CA THR A 571 5.44 10.38 -18.36
C THR A 571 6.24 9.92 -17.14
N ILE A 572 6.23 8.60 -16.91
CA ILE A 572 7.02 7.96 -15.89
C ILE A 572 8.41 8.02 -16.49
N ASN A 573 9.12 9.11 -16.18
CA ASN A 573 10.52 9.26 -16.49
C ASN A 573 11.41 8.32 -15.66
N LYS A 574 10.83 7.21 -15.16
CA LYS A 574 11.53 6.20 -14.37
C LYS A 574 11.30 4.82 -14.96
N VAL A 575 12.38 4.09 -15.16
CA VAL A 575 12.34 2.66 -15.47
C VAL A 575 12.15 1.91 -14.15
N TYR A 576 11.21 0.99 -14.11
CA TYR A 576 10.93 0.14 -12.94
C TYR A 576 11.31 -1.31 -13.24
N ILE A 577 11.76 -2.00 -12.20
CA ILE A 577 12.01 -3.45 -12.24
C ILE A 577 10.79 -4.14 -11.64
N GLN A 578 10.20 -5.06 -12.38
CA GLN A 578 8.99 -5.77 -11.95
C GLN A 578 9.23 -6.78 -10.82
N ASN A 579 10.37 -7.44 -10.83
CA ASN A 579 10.69 -8.50 -9.89
C ASN A 579 12.10 -8.33 -9.32
N HIS A 580 12.20 -8.28 -8.02
CA HIS A 580 13.50 -8.17 -7.33
C HIS A 580 14.13 -9.52 -7.01
N MET A 581 13.37 -10.63 -7.07
CA MET A 581 13.89 -12.01 -7.07
C MET A 581 13.78 -12.60 -8.47
N ILE A 582 14.89 -12.93 -9.07
CA ILE A 582 15.02 -13.22 -10.51
C ILE A 582 15.78 -14.52 -10.70
N SER A 583 15.23 -15.44 -11.48
CA SER A 583 15.91 -16.68 -11.85
C SER A 583 16.57 -16.62 -13.22
N GLU A 584 15.88 -16.06 -14.22
CA GLU A 584 16.29 -16.12 -15.61
C GLU A 584 16.36 -14.75 -16.30
N LYS A 585 15.45 -13.84 -16.00
CA LYS A 585 15.38 -12.53 -16.64
C LYS A 585 14.89 -11.43 -15.72
N VAL A 586 15.42 -10.23 -15.89
CA VAL A 586 14.92 -9.00 -15.27
C VAL A 586 13.85 -8.43 -16.18
N ILE A 587 12.67 -8.18 -15.63
CA ILE A 587 11.59 -7.52 -16.36
C ILE A 587 11.52 -6.05 -15.94
N LEU A 588 11.44 -5.17 -16.93
CA LEU A 588 11.54 -3.72 -16.79
C LEU A 588 10.30 -3.06 -17.39
N TYR A 589 9.81 -2.01 -16.75
CA TYR A 589 8.75 -1.16 -17.29
C TYR A 589 9.22 0.27 -17.49
N GLY A 590 8.61 0.95 -18.44
CA GLY A 590 8.91 2.35 -18.73
C GLY A 590 10.21 2.58 -19.51
N VAL A 591 10.70 1.56 -20.19
CA VAL A 591 11.89 1.67 -21.08
C VAL A 591 11.49 2.41 -22.36
N ASN A 592 11.37 3.72 -22.28
CA ASN A 592 10.95 4.59 -23.40
C ASN A 592 12.10 5.09 -24.28
N LYS A 593 13.33 4.77 -23.90
CA LYS A 593 14.57 5.06 -24.62
C LYS A 593 15.58 3.95 -24.42
N SER A 594 16.65 3.96 -25.18
CA SER A 594 17.70 2.96 -25.06
C SER A 594 18.65 3.26 -23.89
N TYR A 595 19.12 2.20 -23.23
CA TYR A 595 20.05 2.23 -22.12
C TYR A 595 21.23 1.28 -22.34
N THR A 596 22.40 1.63 -21.84
CA THR A 596 23.42 0.63 -21.50
C THR A 596 23.11 0.08 -20.13
N TYR A 597 23.18 -1.23 -19.94
CA TYR A 597 22.99 -1.84 -18.63
C TYR A 597 24.25 -2.53 -18.12
N ALA A 598 24.40 -2.56 -16.80
CA ALA A 598 25.42 -3.34 -16.11
C ALA A 598 24.83 -3.98 -14.84
N LEU A 599 25.04 -5.27 -14.70
CA LEU A 599 24.79 -6.01 -13.47
C LEU A 599 26.08 -6.07 -12.66
N VAL A 600 26.06 -5.53 -11.46
CA VAL A 600 27.24 -5.33 -10.61
C VAL A 600 27.05 -6.11 -9.31
N ASP A 601 28.05 -6.89 -8.87
CA ASP A 601 27.99 -7.56 -7.56
C ASP A 601 28.19 -6.57 -6.40
N ILE A 602 28.02 -7.04 -5.18
CA ILE A 602 28.16 -6.23 -3.95
C ILE A 602 29.57 -5.65 -3.75
N LEU A 603 30.57 -6.15 -4.47
CA LEU A 603 31.95 -5.65 -4.45
C LEU A 603 32.21 -4.63 -5.58
N GLY A 604 31.18 -4.25 -6.33
CA GLY A 604 31.29 -3.28 -7.43
C GLY A 604 31.81 -3.87 -8.75
N ARG A 605 31.95 -5.20 -8.88
CA ARG A 605 32.44 -5.84 -10.09
C ARG A 605 31.30 -6.12 -11.06
N THR A 606 31.44 -5.67 -12.30
CA THR A 606 30.45 -5.96 -13.36
C THR A 606 30.48 -7.45 -13.70
N LYS A 607 29.32 -8.09 -13.65
CA LYS A 607 29.12 -9.51 -13.95
C LYS A 607 28.46 -9.74 -15.30
N GLN A 608 27.59 -8.83 -15.68
CA GLN A 608 26.96 -8.84 -16.99
C GLN A 608 26.76 -7.39 -17.44
N SER A 609 26.87 -7.12 -18.72
CA SER A 609 26.57 -5.81 -19.29
C SER A 609 26.08 -5.95 -20.73
N GLY A 610 25.36 -4.97 -21.21
CA GLY A 610 24.81 -4.98 -22.55
C GLY A 610 24.07 -3.69 -22.89
N PHE A 611 23.30 -3.76 -23.95
CA PHE A 611 22.49 -2.68 -24.47
C PHE A 611 21.02 -3.08 -24.43
N LEU A 612 20.18 -2.23 -23.87
CA LEU A 612 18.73 -2.37 -23.81
C LEU A 612 18.12 -1.36 -24.78
N GLU A 613 17.53 -1.84 -25.86
CA GLU A 613 16.85 -1.00 -26.84
C GLU A 613 15.58 -0.37 -26.26
N ALA A 614 15.19 0.77 -26.80
CA ALA A 614 13.92 1.40 -26.44
C ALA A 614 12.74 0.43 -26.66
N ASN A 615 11.81 0.41 -25.69
CA ASN A 615 10.65 -0.48 -25.66
C ASN A 615 10.95 -1.98 -25.48
N LYS A 616 12.19 -2.36 -25.22
CA LYS A 616 12.52 -3.69 -24.70
C LYS A 616 12.36 -3.69 -23.20
N GLU A 617 11.59 -4.63 -22.69
CA GLU A 617 11.18 -4.71 -21.29
C GLU A 617 11.86 -5.86 -20.54
N GLU A 618 12.88 -6.50 -21.12
CA GLU A 618 13.57 -7.61 -20.45
C GLU A 618 15.08 -7.62 -20.68
N ILE A 619 15.82 -8.05 -19.65
CA ILE A 619 17.24 -8.40 -19.71
C ILE A 619 17.37 -9.87 -19.31
N ILE A 620 17.81 -10.71 -20.24
CA ILE A 620 18.08 -12.12 -19.95
C ILE A 620 19.36 -12.21 -19.13
N LEU A 621 19.31 -12.94 -18.03
CA LEU A 621 20.45 -13.15 -17.15
C LEU A 621 21.38 -14.25 -17.69
N ASP A 622 22.67 -13.96 -17.67
CA ASP A 622 23.71 -14.93 -18.04
C ASP A 622 23.63 -16.18 -17.13
N GLU A 623 23.77 -17.36 -17.74
CA GLU A 623 23.74 -18.63 -17.01
C GLU A 623 24.88 -18.76 -15.98
N SER A 624 25.98 -18.06 -16.18
CA SER A 624 27.13 -18.03 -15.27
C SER A 624 26.90 -17.20 -14.00
N LEU A 625 25.82 -16.43 -13.92
CA LEU A 625 25.47 -15.69 -12.71
C LEU A 625 25.06 -16.67 -11.60
N ILE A 626 25.63 -16.49 -10.43
CA ILE A 626 25.29 -17.28 -9.23
C ILE A 626 24.19 -16.57 -8.42
N SER A 627 23.52 -17.33 -7.58
CA SER A 627 22.57 -16.74 -6.61
C SER A 627 23.26 -15.70 -5.75
N GLY A 628 22.63 -14.54 -5.60
CA GLY A 628 23.23 -13.43 -4.85
C GLY A 628 22.54 -12.10 -5.09
N ILE A 629 23.05 -11.10 -4.41
CA ILE A 629 22.59 -9.71 -4.53
C ILE A 629 23.42 -9.01 -5.59
N TYR A 630 22.73 -8.35 -6.51
CA TYR A 630 23.33 -7.54 -7.57
C TYR A 630 22.68 -6.15 -7.60
N VAL A 631 23.39 -5.20 -8.21
CA VAL A 631 22.84 -3.88 -8.54
C VAL A 631 22.74 -3.81 -10.06
N LEU A 632 21.53 -3.66 -10.57
CA LEU A 632 21.31 -3.32 -11.97
C LEU A 632 21.48 -1.82 -12.14
N LYS A 633 22.37 -1.42 -13.03
CA LYS A 633 22.58 -0.04 -13.48
C LYS A 633 22.07 0.10 -14.89
N LEU A 634 21.20 1.06 -15.14
CA LEU A 634 20.74 1.46 -16.46
C LEU A 634 21.21 2.87 -16.72
N SER A 635 22.05 3.07 -17.73
CA SER A 635 22.64 4.38 -18.02
C SER A 635 22.26 4.84 -19.41
N ASP A 636 21.84 6.09 -19.55
CA ASP A 636 21.77 6.83 -20.81
C ASP A 636 22.87 7.91 -20.86
N GLN A 637 22.84 8.78 -21.85
CA GLN A 637 23.84 9.84 -22.01
C GLN A 637 23.87 10.86 -20.88
N THR A 638 22.84 10.93 -20.04
CA THR A 638 22.64 11.99 -19.05
C THR A 638 22.41 11.49 -17.62
N ASN A 639 21.86 10.27 -17.48
CA ASN A 639 21.41 9.74 -16.18
C ASN A 639 21.79 8.27 -16.00
N THR A 640 21.96 7.86 -14.76
CA THR A 640 22.09 6.45 -14.37
C THR A 640 21.01 6.11 -13.34
N ILE A 641 20.21 5.09 -13.64
CA ILE A 641 19.24 4.50 -12.74
C ILE A 641 19.88 3.26 -12.11
N THR A 642 19.75 3.09 -10.81
CA THR A 642 20.28 1.92 -10.11
C THR A 642 19.18 1.24 -9.32
N SER A 643 19.14 -0.09 -9.37
CA SER A 643 18.22 -0.89 -8.58
C SER A 643 18.86 -2.16 -8.07
N LYS A 644 18.57 -2.53 -6.85
CA LYS A 644 19.00 -3.79 -6.24
C LYS A 644 18.13 -4.92 -6.78
N ILE A 645 18.73 -6.00 -7.20
CA ILE A 645 18.05 -7.24 -7.57
C ILE A 645 18.65 -8.42 -6.83
N VAL A 646 17.85 -9.44 -6.58
CA VAL A 646 18.31 -10.71 -6.00
C VAL A 646 18.20 -11.79 -7.07
N VAL A 647 19.30 -12.33 -7.49
CA VAL A 647 19.35 -13.47 -8.41
C VAL A 647 19.25 -14.75 -7.57
N ASN A 648 18.26 -15.58 -7.84
CA ASN A 648 18.06 -16.88 -7.21
C ASN A 648 18.06 -17.97 -8.29
N LYS A 649 19.22 -18.53 -8.55
CA LYS A 649 19.40 -19.71 -9.40
C LYS A 649 19.22 -20.94 -8.51
N SER A 650 18.00 -21.50 -8.46
CA SER A 650 17.82 -22.80 -7.83
C SER A 650 18.68 -23.83 -8.58
N SER A 651 19.59 -24.46 -7.88
CA SER A 651 20.29 -25.64 -8.39
C SER A 651 19.25 -26.75 -8.58
N PHE A 652 18.70 -26.89 -9.79
CA PHE A 652 18.18 -28.18 -10.22
C PHE A 652 19.39 -29.11 -10.35
N SER A 653 19.57 -29.95 -9.37
CA SER A 653 20.34 -31.18 -9.55
C SER A 653 19.40 -32.14 -10.27
N PRO A 654 19.71 -32.56 -11.51
CA PRO A 654 19.14 -33.78 -12.02
C PRO A 654 19.92 -34.95 -11.40
N ASP A 655 19.18 -35.97 -11.00
CA ASP A 655 19.64 -37.30 -10.61
C ASP A 655 19.91 -37.53 -9.10
N TYR A 656 18.97 -38.14 -8.43
CA TYR A 656 18.96 -39.60 -8.08
C TYR A 656 17.66 -39.91 -7.37
#